data_4517433a894702bdf2c27ac2f4c5b50e
#
_entry.id   4517433a894702bdf2c27ac2f4c5b50e
#
_cell.length_a   1.000
_cell.length_b   1.000
_cell.length_c   1.000
_cell.angle_alpha   90.00
_cell.angle_beta   90.00
_cell.angle_gamma   90.00
#
_symmetry.space_group_name_H-M   'P 1'
#
loop_
_entity.id
_entity.type
_entity.pdbx_description
1 polymer ?
#
loop_
_entity_poly.entity_id
_entity_poly.type
_entity_poly.pdbx_seq_one_letter_code
_entity_poly.pdbx_strand_id
1 'polypeptide(L)'
;MTENFWKRGILRLLPILCLSMAFNAIAQNPCASKEAMVISGNTRFTVLTPEMIRIEYSDKGIFEDRATFAIQNRQMDVVPAFSTGEDNDYLYITTDKLNLKYRKGTNPQTQPASDQNLTITMNHNGTPVIWYPGKTDNQNLKGTCRTLDGCNGDNKRAEMEDGLISRSGWAVIDDSWKVSRADGSHSFALEPNSVVGYDWWSERKDPQALDLYFMGYGHDYKKAIGDFTKIAGKIPLPPAYVFGYWYSRYYSYSADDYREIMREIDKNDIPADVMILDMDWHWNGKASSASENIGGWTGWSWNTNLIPEPTKLLKEIHDNGYKIALNLHPADGIDSIESPSYYNAMSKELNGKYDSNGKIAWYLDYPDFTKSFFKNIIRDHESEGVDFWWLDWQQHLTSPYTSGLGQTFWCNHVFYNDMVKNRKDRRPVIFHRWGGLGSHRYQIGFSGDALINFPTLAFEPYFTSTASNVGYAFWGHDLGGHAFTDEKIVNNPELMLRWIQFGVFTPIFRSHATDDSRIERRIWKFPNFSKLRDAVKLRYALFPYIYTMARETYDTGIGMCRPLYYEYPENEEAYKYEGEYFFGNDILVAPITEPASEDGISRKEIWFPEGNWWSVSTGELINGPCVKTLDFSQDQIPYFFKEGAMIPMNLPTVRNVTAPATSLIINAVAGKEGVGSLYEDSGDNTDYANVYATTAFTHGVKGKTETYTIAPREGDSSGLVERRSWALNVLNAAKPKSVKINGKSLKSSEWKYDADNKTLTINIPETDCSVMTEVKVKY
;
A
#
# COMPACT_ATOMS: atom_id res chain seq x y z
N MET A 1 20.60 -47.24 -29.41
CA MET A 1 20.16 -46.90 -28.04
C MET A 1 20.83 -45.61 -27.58
N THR A 2 20.68 -44.51 -28.26
CA THR A 2 21.23 -43.18 -27.91
C THR A 2 20.50 -42.10 -28.70
N GLU A 3 19.21 -41.95 -28.45
CA GLU A 3 18.43 -40.87 -29.07
C GLU A 3 17.11 -40.63 -28.33
N ASN A 4 17.14 -40.40 -27.00
CA ASN A 4 15.91 -40.04 -26.28
C ASN A 4 16.16 -39.35 -24.94
N PHE A 5 17.31 -38.66 -24.74
CA PHE A 5 17.59 -37.96 -23.47
C PHE A 5 17.56 -36.43 -23.57
N TRP A 6 17.29 -35.85 -24.77
CA TRP A 6 17.32 -34.41 -24.99
C TRP A 6 15.93 -33.73 -25.08
N LYS A 7 14.84 -34.45 -24.87
CA LYS A 7 13.47 -33.88 -24.96
C LYS A 7 12.74 -33.68 -23.66
N ARG A 8 13.39 -33.86 -22.50
CA ARG A 8 12.74 -33.61 -21.20
C ARG A 8 13.34 -32.49 -20.35
N GLY A 9 14.31 -31.75 -20.84
CA GLY A 9 14.99 -30.65 -20.11
C GLY A 9 14.61 -29.22 -20.57
N ILE A 10 13.78 -29.06 -21.61
CA ILE A 10 13.50 -27.74 -22.21
C ILE A 10 12.07 -27.23 -21.91
N LEU A 11 11.30 -27.92 -21.06
CA LEU A 11 9.89 -27.58 -20.85
C LEU A 11 9.64 -26.95 -19.44
N ARG A 12 10.60 -26.18 -18.87
CA ARG A 12 10.38 -25.37 -17.68
C ARG A 12 11.03 -23.98 -17.72
N LEU A 13 11.46 -23.52 -18.87
CA LEU A 13 11.70 -22.12 -19.16
C LEU A 13 10.55 -21.66 -20.07
N LEU A 14 9.33 -21.59 -19.52
CA LEU A 14 8.35 -20.68 -20.06
C LEU A 14 8.91 -19.29 -19.75
N PRO A 15 9.24 -18.47 -20.77
CA PRO A 15 9.22 -17.04 -20.57
C PRO A 15 7.83 -16.74 -20.01
N ILE A 16 7.74 -15.84 -19.05
CA ILE A 16 6.54 -15.07 -18.85
C ILE A 16 6.39 -14.31 -20.19
N LEU A 17 5.82 -14.96 -21.18
CA LEU A 17 5.21 -14.29 -22.29
C LEU A 17 4.10 -13.48 -21.62
N CYS A 18 4.34 -12.19 -21.41
CA CYS A 18 3.27 -11.24 -21.38
C CYS A 18 2.54 -11.41 -22.71
N LEU A 19 1.58 -12.36 -22.77
CA LEU A 19 0.49 -12.20 -23.70
C LEU A 19 -0.07 -10.81 -23.33
N SER A 20 0.15 -9.86 -24.21
CA SER A 20 -0.65 -8.65 -24.33
C SER A 20 -2.06 -9.10 -24.75
N MET A 21 -2.77 -9.77 -23.86
CA MET A 21 -4.21 -9.72 -23.87
C MET A 21 -4.52 -8.27 -23.52
N ALA A 22 -5.02 -7.53 -24.51
CA ALA A 22 -5.78 -6.33 -24.25
C ALA A 22 -6.86 -6.73 -23.22
N PHE A 23 -6.55 -6.60 -21.95
CA PHE A 23 -7.55 -6.58 -20.90
C PHE A 23 -8.33 -5.29 -21.16
N ASN A 24 -9.39 -5.38 -21.98
CA ASN A 24 -10.51 -4.47 -21.79
C ASN A 24 -10.74 -4.46 -20.30
N ALA A 25 -10.63 -3.29 -19.65
CA ALA A 25 -11.07 -3.13 -18.28
C ALA A 25 -12.51 -3.66 -18.25
N ILE A 26 -12.69 -4.88 -17.72
CA ILE A 26 -14.03 -5.46 -17.61
C ILE A 26 -14.76 -4.52 -16.69
N ALA A 27 -15.83 -3.92 -17.19
CA ALA A 27 -16.67 -3.04 -16.39
C ALA A 27 -17.04 -3.83 -15.14
N GLN A 28 -16.76 -3.29 -13.96
CA GLN A 28 -17.12 -3.93 -12.70
C GLN A 28 -18.61 -4.21 -12.72
N ASN A 29 -18.97 -5.47 -12.57
CA ASN A 29 -20.36 -5.88 -12.54
C ASN A 29 -20.68 -6.49 -11.16
N PRO A 30 -21.45 -5.79 -10.33
CA PRO A 30 -21.76 -6.25 -8.99
C PRO A 30 -22.68 -7.49 -8.98
N CYS A 31 -23.35 -7.81 -10.10
CA CYS A 31 -24.19 -9.00 -10.23
C CYS A 31 -23.37 -10.16 -10.80
N ALA A 32 -23.37 -11.31 -10.14
CA ALA A 32 -22.71 -12.51 -10.65
C ALA A 32 -23.43 -13.11 -11.86
N SER A 33 -22.71 -13.92 -12.65
CA SER A 33 -23.31 -14.74 -13.71
C SER A 33 -24.33 -15.72 -13.14
N LYS A 34 -25.45 -15.92 -13.85
CA LYS A 34 -26.53 -16.83 -13.39
C LYS A 34 -26.02 -18.27 -13.22
N GLU A 35 -25.08 -18.69 -14.05
CA GLU A 35 -24.46 -20.00 -14.03
C GLU A 35 -23.64 -20.25 -12.74
N ALA A 36 -23.21 -19.19 -12.07
CA ALA A 36 -22.51 -19.28 -10.78
C ALA A 36 -23.46 -19.37 -9.58
N MET A 37 -24.76 -19.14 -9.79
CA MET A 37 -25.77 -19.03 -8.72
C MET A 37 -26.54 -20.33 -8.54
N VAL A 38 -26.72 -20.74 -7.27
CA VAL A 38 -27.57 -21.86 -6.87
C VAL A 38 -28.57 -21.36 -5.84
N ILE A 39 -29.86 -21.44 -6.14
CA ILE A 39 -30.94 -20.93 -5.28
C ILE A 39 -31.72 -22.10 -4.68
N SER A 40 -31.92 -22.07 -3.37
CA SER A 40 -32.75 -23.03 -2.62
C SER A 40 -33.66 -22.28 -1.66
N GLY A 41 -34.90 -21.98 -2.14
CA GLY A 41 -35.87 -21.18 -1.39
C GLY A 41 -35.36 -19.76 -1.13
N ASN A 42 -35.23 -19.41 0.13
CA ASN A 42 -34.78 -18.12 0.64
C ASN A 42 -33.23 -17.97 0.75
N THR A 43 -32.47 -18.96 0.27
CA THR A 43 -31.03 -18.97 0.30
C THR A 43 -30.47 -18.96 -1.11
N ARG A 44 -29.44 -18.13 -1.34
CA ARG A 44 -28.67 -18.11 -2.58
C ARG A 44 -27.20 -18.35 -2.28
N PHE A 45 -26.60 -19.27 -3.01
CA PHE A 45 -25.15 -19.50 -3.04
C PHE A 45 -24.61 -19.01 -4.37
N THR A 46 -23.47 -18.34 -4.35
CA THR A 46 -22.76 -17.92 -5.59
C THR A 46 -21.33 -18.42 -5.52
N VAL A 47 -20.95 -19.30 -6.44
CA VAL A 47 -19.59 -19.83 -6.55
C VAL A 47 -18.74 -18.82 -7.33
N LEU A 48 -17.85 -18.09 -6.62
CA LEU A 48 -17.02 -17.04 -7.21
C LEU A 48 -15.68 -17.59 -7.68
N THR A 49 -15.04 -18.44 -6.86
CA THR A 49 -13.84 -19.19 -7.22
C THR A 49 -13.97 -20.61 -6.70
N PRO A 50 -13.11 -21.57 -7.05
CA PRO A 50 -13.14 -22.89 -6.41
C PRO A 50 -13.02 -22.85 -4.87
N GLU A 51 -12.41 -21.78 -4.32
CA GLU A 51 -12.15 -21.57 -2.90
C GLU A 51 -13.08 -20.54 -2.25
N MET A 52 -13.97 -19.85 -3.03
CA MET A 52 -14.80 -18.77 -2.50
C MET A 52 -16.27 -18.94 -2.89
N ILE A 53 -17.14 -18.98 -1.89
CA ILE A 53 -18.60 -19.07 -2.06
C ILE A 53 -19.26 -17.94 -1.27
N ARG A 54 -20.09 -17.12 -1.97
CA ARG A 54 -21.03 -16.19 -1.31
C ARG A 54 -22.26 -16.93 -0.83
N ILE A 55 -22.74 -16.59 0.35
CA ILE A 55 -23.89 -17.20 1.05
C ILE A 55 -24.82 -16.07 1.43
N GLU A 56 -26.01 -16.06 0.85
CA GLU A 56 -27.06 -15.08 1.16
C GLU A 56 -28.30 -15.79 1.69
N TYR A 57 -28.95 -15.16 2.66
CA TYR A 57 -30.27 -15.60 3.16
C TYR A 57 -31.12 -14.38 3.47
N SER A 58 -32.37 -14.42 3.03
CA SER A 58 -33.39 -13.40 3.34
C SER A 58 -34.74 -14.06 3.58
N ASP A 59 -35.36 -13.80 4.73
CA ASP A 59 -36.72 -14.29 5.00
C ASP A 59 -37.75 -13.86 3.93
N LYS A 60 -37.43 -12.79 3.18
CA LYS A 60 -38.29 -12.25 2.10
C LYS A 60 -37.87 -12.78 0.71
N GLY A 61 -36.80 -13.57 0.60
CA GLY A 61 -36.24 -14.00 -0.69
C GLY A 61 -35.67 -12.87 -1.52
N ILE A 62 -35.20 -11.77 -0.88
CA ILE A 62 -34.61 -10.60 -1.54
C ILE A 62 -33.11 -10.66 -1.41
N PHE A 63 -32.41 -10.74 -2.53
CA PHE A 63 -30.94 -10.79 -2.59
C PHE A 63 -30.35 -9.46 -3.07
N GLU A 64 -29.10 -9.17 -2.65
CA GLU A 64 -28.42 -7.93 -2.99
C GLU A 64 -27.46 -8.12 -4.16
N ASP A 65 -27.79 -7.51 -5.31
CA ASP A 65 -27.00 -7.58 -6.53
C ASP A 65 -26.22 -6.29 -6.83
N ARG A 66 -26.41 -5.24 -6.02
CA ARG A 66 -25.66 -3.99 -6.16
C ARG A 66 -24.25 -4.14 -5.57
N ALA A 67 -23.35 -3.25 -5.96
CA ALA A 67 -22.09 -3.06 -5.28
C ALA A 67 -22.30 -2.65 -3.82
N THR A 68 -21.32 -2.93 -2.97
CA THR A 68 -21.32 -2.56 -1.55
C THR A 68 -20.04 -1.84 -1.18
N PHE A 69 -19.93 -1.36 0.04
CA PHE A 69 -18.69 -0.75 0.51
C PHE A 69 -17.50 -1.70 0.40
N ALA A 70 -17.68 -2.98 0.69
CA ALA A 70 -16.63 -3.98 0.59
C ALA A 70 -16.48 -4.55 -0.82
N ILE A 71 -17.59 -4.87 -1.51
CA ILE A 71 -17.58 -5.69 -2.73
C ILE A 71 -18.11 -4.89 -3.92
N GLN A 72 -17.34 -4.82 -5.00
CA GLN A 72 -17.64 -4.05 -6.21
C GLN A 72 -18.00 -4.91 -7.42
N ASN A 73 -17.51 -6.16 -7.44
CA ASN A 73 -17.62 -7.05 -8.60
C ASN A 73 -17.93 -8.47 -8.13
N ARG A 74 -18.91 -9.11 -8.75
CA ARG A 74 -19.20 -10.55 -8.53
C ARG A 74 -19.23 -11.33 -9.83
N GLN A 75 -19.06 -10.63 -10.97
CA GLN A 75 -18.92 -11.28 -12.26
C GLN A 75 -17.44 -11.64 -12.49
N MET A 76 -17.12 -12.91 -12.28
CA MET A 76 -15.76 -13.41 -12.53
C MET A 76 -15.56 -13.66 -14.04
N ASP A 77 -14.33 -13.52 -14.50
CA ASP A 77 -13.94 -13.75 -15.91
C ASP A 77 -14.34 -15.14 -16.40
N VAL A 78 -14.23 -16.12 -15.50
CA VAL A 78 -14.61 -17.52 -15.75
C VAL A 78 -15.43 -18.01 -14.56
N VAL A 79 -16.63 -18.54 -14.82
CA VAL A 79 -17.39 -19.25 -13.82
C VAL A 79 -16.65 -20.55 -13.46
N PRO A 80 -16.29 -20.78 -12.19
CA PRO A 80 -15.54 -21.97 -11.81
C PRO A 80 -16.39 -23.23 -12.04
N ALA A 81 -15.73 -24.34 -12.35
CA ALA A 81 -16.41 -25.63 -12.43
C ALA A 81 -16.89 -26.07 -11.04
N PHE A 82 -18.15 -26.42 -10.93
CA PHE A 82 -18.74 -27.02 -9.74
C PHE A 82 -19.89 -27.96 -10.12
N SER A 83 -20.28 -28.82 -9.20
CA SER A 83 -21.46 -29.69 -9.35
C SER A 83 -22.43 -29.43 -8.20
N THR A 84 -23.72 -29.70 -8.49
CA THR A 84 -24.78 -29.66 -7.49
C THR A 84 -25.43 -31.02 -7.36
N GLY A 85 -25.83 -31.35 -6.15
CA GLY A 85 -26.62 -32.54 -5.84
C GLY A 85 -27.63 -32.21 -4.75
N GLU A 86 -28.70 -32.98 -4.66
CA GLU A 86 -29.64 -32.83 -3.55
C GLU A 86 -30.27 -34.18 -3.17
N ASP A 87 -30.64 -34.30 -1.91
CA ASP A 87 -31.53 -35.35 -1.39
C ASP A 87 -32.82 -34.72 -0.80
N ASN A 88 -33.57 -35.47 -0.02
CA ASN A 88 -34.81 -34.96 0.56
C ASN A 88 -34.58 -33.70 1.43
N ASP A 89 -33.49 -33.67 2.20
CA ASP A 89 -33.23 -32.71 3.27
C ASP A 89 -32.15 -31.66 2.90
N TYR A 90 -31.19 -32.05 2.05
CA TYR A 90 -29.99 -31.26 1.83
C TYR A 90 -29.75 -30.91 0.35
N LEU A 91 -29.16 -29.72 0.14
CA LEU A 91 -28.47 -29.29 -1.08
C LEU A 91 -26.98 -29.43 -0.88
N TYR A 92 -26.28 -29.90 -1.90
CA TYR A 92 -24.81 -30.04 -1.94
C TYR A 92 -24.26 -29.20 -3.11
N ILE A 93 -23.16 -28.49 -2.87
CA ILE A 93 -22.39 -27.81 -3.90
C ILE A 93 -20.93 -28.23 -3.73
N THR A 94 -20.34 -28.79 -4.78
CA THR A 94 -18.96 -29.30 -4.77
C THR A 94 -18.14 -28.60 -5.83
N THR A 95 -17.05 -27.97 -5.41
CA THR A 95 -15.96 -27.47 -6.25
C THR A 95 -14.74 -28.37 -6.13
N ASP A 96 -13.65 -28.06 -6.84
CA ASP A 96 -12.37 -28.77 -6.65
C ASP A 96 -11.78 -28.61 -5.25
N LYS A 97 -12.22 -27.59 -4.49
CA LYS A 97 -11.64 -27.21 -3.18
C LYS A 97 -12.61 -27.33 -2.02
N LEU A 98 -13.90 -27.15 -2.26
CA LEU A 98 -14.92 -27.02 -1.22
C LEU A 98 -16.06 -28.01 -1.43
N ASN A 99 -16.61 -28.50 -0.33
CA ASN A 99 -17.88 -29.23 -0.28
C ASN A 99 -18.84 -28.52 0.66
N LEU A 100 -19.85 -27.88 0.12
CA LEU A 100 -20.91 -27.22 0.87
C LEU A 100 -22.09 -28.17 1.02
N LYS A 101 -22.63 -28.29 2.26
CA LYS A 101 -23.85 -29.01 2.59
C LYS A 101 -24.80 -28.05 3.30
N TYR A 102 -26.01 -27.87 2.76
CA TYR A 102 -27.02 -26.96 3.29
C TYR A 102 -28.35 -27.67 3.48
N ARG A 103 -28.96 -27.51 4.66
CA ARG A 103 -30.30 -28.02 4.97
C ARG A 103 -31.34 -27.12 4.33
N LYS A 104 -32.08 -27.65 3.34
CA LYS A 104 -33.05 -26.90 2.55
C LYS A 104 -34.13 -26.23 3.42
N GLY A 105 -34.50 -25.01 3.10
CA GLY A 105 -35.57 -24.26 3.76
C GLY A 105 -35.23 -23.71 5.16
N THR A 106 -33.96 -23.76 5.58
CA THR A 106 -33.52 -23.24 6.89
C THR A 106 -32.72 -21.95 6.76
N ASN A 107 -32.62 -21.18 7.86
CA ASN A 107 -31.69 -20.08 7.95
C ASN A 107 -30.27 -20.64 8.21
N PRO A 108 -29.26 -20.32 7.38
CA PRO A 108 -27.90 -20.81 7.56
C PRO A 108 -27.27 -20.46 8.91
N GLN A 109 -27.62 -19.33 9.51
CA GLN A 109 -27.08 -18.90 10.82
C GLN A 109 -27.72 -19.61 12.02
N THR A 110 -28.94 -20.10 11.89
CA THR A 110 -29.61 -20.78 13.00
C THR A 110 -29.10 -22.21 13.09
N GLN A 111 -28.43 -22.54 14.21
CA GLN A 111 -27.80 -23.84 14.43
C GLN A 111 -28.57 -24.66 15.43
N PRO A 112 -29.04 -25.87 15.10
CA PRO A 112 -29.45 -26.85 16.09
C PRO A 112 -28.24 -27.29 16.93
N ALA A 113 -28.48 -27.63 18.18
CA ALA A 113 -27.40 -28.03 19.11
C ALA A 113 -26.52 -29.20 18.64
N SER A 114 -27.07 -30.09 17.80
CA SER A 114 -26.42 -31.31 17.34
C SER A 114 -26.17 -31.43 15.84
N ASP A 115 -26.70 -30.50 15.03
CA ASP A 115 -26.61 -30.57 13.57
C ASP A 115 -26.65 -29.16 12.94
N GLN A 116 -25.67 -28.84 12.12
CA GLN A 116 -25.51 -27.55 11.50
C GLN A 116 -26.41 -27.42 10.25
N ASN A 117 -27.10 -26.28 10.08
CA ASN A 117 -27.91 -26.01 8.88
C ASN A 117 -27.04 -25.83 7.63
N LEU A 118 -25.83 -25.32 7.82
CA LEU A 118 -24.85 -25.11 6.76
C LEU A 118 -23.47 -25.55 7.25
N THR A 119 -22.78 -26.34 6.44
CA THR A 119 -21.36 -26.65 6.63
C THR A 119 -20.62 -26.53 5.33
N ILE A 120 -19.36 -26.09 5.39
CA ILE A 120 -18.43 -26.14 4.28
C ILE A 120 -17.20 -26.91 4.74
N THR A 121 -16.87 -27.97 4.00
CA THR A 121 -15.68 -28.78 4.26
C THR A 121 -14.62 -28.48 3.21
N MET A 122 -13.39 -28.28 3.66
CA MET A 122 -12.21 -28.10 2.82
C MET A 122 -11.08 -29.02 3.29
N ASN A 123 -10.13 -29.30 2.40
CA ASN A 123 -8.89 -29.97 2.79
C ASN A 123 -7.83 -28.91 3.11
N HIS A 124 -7.25 -28.96 4.30
CA HIS A 124 -6.16 -28.09 4.72
C HIS A 124 -4.98 -28.97 5.18
N ASN A 125 -3.91 -28.97 4.40
CA ASN A 125 -2.70 -29.78 4.65
C ASN A 125 -2.99 -31.28 4.89
N GLY A 126 -3.88 -31.85 4.08
CA GLY A 126 -4.28 -33.27 4.18
C GLY A 126 -5.32 -33.56 5.26
N THR A 127 -5.74 -32.57 6.04
CA THR A 127 -6.75 -32.71 7.09
C THR A 127 -8.07 -32.03 6.68
N PRO A 128 -9.23 -32.71 6.79
CA PRO A 128 -10.52 -32.08 6.58
C PRO A 128 -10.82 -31.04 7.66
N VAL A 129 -11.09 -29.81 7.24
CA VAL A 129 -11.55 -28.72 8.10
C VAL A 129 -13.01 -28.42 7.77
N ILE A 130 -13.86 -28.39 8.80
CA ILE A 130 -15.29 -28.07 8.67
C ILE A 130 -15.53 -26.68 9.23
N TRP A 131 -16.07 -25.81 8.40
CA TRP A 131 -16.59 -24.50 8.80
C TRP A 131 -18.12 -24.51 8.84
N TYR A 132 -18.67 -23.67 9.70
CA TYR A 132 -20.11 -23.36 9.80
C TYR A 132 -20.29 -21.93 10.29
N PRO A 133 -21.41 -21.24 9.98
CA PRO A 133 -21.68 -19.88 10.46
C PRO A 133 -21.61 -19.78 11.99
N GLY A 134 -20.86 -18.82 12.49
CA GLY A 134 -20.63 -18.61 13.93
C GLY A 134 -19.43 -19.40 14.51
N LYS A 135 -18.71 -20.19 13.69
CA LYS A 135 -17.45 -20.81 14.14
C LYS A 135 -16.40 -19.73 14.37
N THR A 136 -15.80 -19.74 15.56
CA THR A 136 -14.70 -18.82 15.92
C THR A 136 -13.38 -19.25 15.28
N ASP A 137 -12.64 -18.30 14.75
CA ASP A 137 -11.26 -18.47 14.30
C ASP A 137 -10.29 -17.81 15.28
N ASN A 138 -9.47 -18.62 15.95
CA ASN A 138 -8.46 -18.14 16.91
C ASN A 138 -7.05 -18.03 16.27
N GLN A 139 -6.94 -18.28 14.97
CA GLN A 139 -5.68 -18.30 14.23
C GLN A 139 -5.65 -17.28 13.08
N ASN A 140 -6.59 -16.32 13.08
CA ASN A 140 -6.63 -15.25 12.09
C ASN A 140 -5.35 -14.42 12.16
N LEU A 141 -4.75 -14.15 10.99
CA LEU A 141 -3.46 -13.45 10.87
C LEU A 141 -3.59 -11.93 10.94
N LYS A 142 -4.77 -11.43 11.29
CA LYS A 142 -5.10 -10.01 11.42
C LYS A 142 -4.92 -9.22 10.12
N GLY A 143 -5.40 -8.03 10.12
CA GLY A 143 -5.33 -7.07 9.01
C GLY A 143 -4.72 -5.76 9.47
N THR A 144 -5.55 -4.76 9.70
CA THR A 144 -5.12 -3.44 10.14
C THR A 144 -6.15 -2.83 11.08
N CYS A 145 -5.95 -1.60 11.52
CA CYS A 145 -6.90 -0.84 12.31
C CYS A 145 -6.96 0.62 11.83
N ARG A 146 -7.96 1.35 12.30
CA ARG A 146 -8.19 2.74 11.89
C ARG A 146 -7.02 3.66 12.24
N THR A 147 -6.39 3.46 13.40
CA THR A 147 -5.38 4.37 13.92
C THR A 147 -4.46 3.72 14.95
N LEU A 148 -3.22 4.21 15.00
CA LEU A 148 -2.24 3.96 16.05
C LEU A 148 -2.15 5.11 17.06
N ASP A 149 -3.16 6.00 17.14
CA ASP A 149 -3.14 7.13 18.07
C ASP A 149 -2.84 6.67 19.49
N GLY A 150 -1.80 7.25 20.09
CA GLY A 150 -1.33 6.91 21.43
C GLY A 150 -0.73 5.50 21.57
N CYS A 151 -0.45 4.80 20.47
CA CYS A 151 0.25 3.52 20.51
C CYS A 151 1.66 3.72 21.06
N ASN A 152 2.03 2.91 22.06
CA ASN A 152 3.35 2.93 22.68
C ASN A 152 4.09 1.57 22.57
N GLY A 153 3.55 0.65 21.79
CA GLY A 153 4.13 -0.67 21.51
C GLY A 153 4.10 -1.65 22.69
N ASP A 154 4.54 -1.23 23.88
CA ASP A 154 4.64 -2.11 25.06
C ASP A 154 3.32 -2.41 25.72
N ASN A 155 2.61 -1.36 26.11
CA ASN A 155 1.45 -1.45 26.99
C ASN A 155 0.13 -1.36 26.24
N LYS A 156 0.17 -0.91 24.98
CA LYS A 156 -1.02 -0.60 24.21
C LYS A 156 -0.74 -0.77 22.73
N ARG A 157 -0.62 -2.01 22.28
CA ARG A 157 -0.72 -2.33 20.86
C ARG A 157 -2.13 -2.00 20.40
N ALA A 158 -2.26 -1.46 19.19
CA ALA A 158 -3.56 -1.24 18.60
C ALA A 158 -4.30 -2.58 18.41
N GLU A 159 -5.60 -2.58 18.67
CA GLU A 159 -6.45 -3.73 18.38
C GLU A 159 -6.65 -3.86 16.88
N MET A 160 -6.01 -4.85 16.29
CA MET A 160 -6.08 -5.12 14.86
C MET A 160 -7.37 -5.86 14.52
N GLU A 161 -8.06 -5.41 13.47
CA GLU A 161 -9.21 -6.12 12.89
C GLU A 161 -8.77 -7.47 12.31
N ASP A 162 -9.72 -8.41 12.15
CA ASP A 162 -9.43 -9.68 11.50
C ASP A 162 -9.09 -9.48 10.01
N GLY A 163 -8.09 -10.21 9.54
CA GLY A 163 -7.68 -10.25 8.15
C GLY A 163 -8.44 -11.30 7.34
N LEU A 164 -8.15 -11.33 6.04
CA LEU A 164 -8.80 -12.23 5.08
C LEU A 164 -8.08 -13.58 4.94
N ILE A 165 -7.12 -13.84 5.80
CA ILE A 165 -6.32 -15.07 5.82
C ILE A 165 -6.09 -15.55 7.25
N SER A 166 -5.92 -16.85 7.41
CA SER A 166 -5.76 -17.51 8.71
C SER A 166 -4.92 -18.77 8.60
N ARG A 167 -4.21 -19.10 9.66
CA ARG A 167 -3.57 -20.42 9.82
C ARG A 167 -4.59 -21.58 9.90
N SER A 168 -5.85 -21.28 10.21
CA SER A 168 -6.96 -22.25 10.12
C SER A 168 -7.33 -22.59 8.68
N GLY A 169 -6.79 -21.90 7.68
CA GLY A 169 -7.00 -22.11 6.26
C GLY A 169 -8.29 -21.50 5.70
N TRP A 170 -9.06 -20.78 6.50
CA TRP A 170 -10.31 -20.14 6.08
C TRP A 170 -10.48 -18.76 6.71
N ALA A 171 -11.24 -17.90 6.02
CA ALA A 171 -11.71 -16.63 6.53
C ALA A 171 -13.15 -16.36 6.03
N VAL A 172 -13.81 -15.36 6.60
CA VAL A 172 -15.16 -14.98 6.20
C VAL A 172 -15.24 -13.46 6.11
N ILE A 173 -15.75 -12.95 4.99
CA ILE A 173 -16.19 -11.55 4.89
C ILE A 173 -17.67 -11.53 5.25
N ASP A 174 -18.04 -10.84 6.30
CA ASP A 174 -19.44 -10.52 6.61
C ASP A 174 -19.78 -9.17 6.01
N ASP A 175 -20.51 -9.19 4.90
CA ASP A 175 -20.98 -8.00 4.19
C ASP A 175 -22.46 -7.71 4.46
N SER A 176 -23.06 -8.35 5.48
CA SER A 176 -24.42 -8.09 5.93
C SER A 176 -24.57 -6.64 6.40
N TRP A 177 -25.79 -6.09 6.35
CA TRP A 177 -26.07 -4.71 6.75
C TRP A 177 -25.53 -4.38 8.16
N LYS A 178 -25.95 -5.18 9.16
CA LYS A 178 -25.58 -4.99 10.56
C LYS A 178 -24.44 -5.92 10.94
N VAL A 179 -23.26 -5.69 10.39
CA VAL A 179 -22.06 -6.39 10.85
C VAL A 179 -21.60 -5.82 12.19
N SER A 180 -20.98 -6.65 13.02
CA SER A 180 -20.35 -6.19 14.26
C SER A 180 -19.01 -5.52 13.95
N ARG A 181 -19.04 -4.25 13.59
CA ARG A 181 -17.83 -3.44 13.37
C ARG A 181 -17.52 -2.60 14.60
N ALA A 182 -16.23 -2.43 14.90
CA ALA A 182 -15.79 -1.72 16.09
C ALA A 182 -16.25 -0.25 16.14
N ASP A 183 -16.42 0.38 14.96
CA ASP A 183 -16.88 1.77 14.81
C ASP A 183 -18.40 1.91 14.74
N GLY A 184 -19.17 0.81 14.80
CA GLY A 184 -20.63 0.81 14.69
C GLY A 184 -21.16 1.04 13.27
N SER A 185 -20.30 1.00 12.25
CA SER A 185 -20.71 1.20 10.87
C SER A 185 -21.42 -0.01 10.28
N HIS A 186 -22.27 0.25 9.26
CA HIS A 186 -22.99 -0.74 8.49
C HIS A 186 -22.37 -0.93 7.09
N SER A 187 -22.63 -2.06 6.44
CA SER A 187 -22.27 -2.29 5.04
C SER A 187 -23.35 -1.77 4.09
N PHE A 188 -23.19 -0.55 3.60
CA PHE A 188 -24.10 0.05 2.64
C PHE A 188 -23.94 -0.53 1.23
N ALA A 189 -25.01 -0.50 0.45
CA ALA A 189 -24.95 -0.66 -0.99
C ALA A 189 -24.52 0.66 -1.66
N LEU A 190 -24.09 0.57 -2.92
CA LEU A 190 -23.70 1.70 -3.75
C LEU A 190 -24.58 1.74 -5.00
N GLU A 191 -25.06 2.94 -5.35
CA GLU A 191 -25.88 3.19 -6.54
C GLU A 191 -25.40 4.45 -7.27
N PRO A 192 -25.48 4.48 -8.61
CA PRO A 192 -25.14 5.67 -9.38
C PRO A 192 -25.95 6.89 -8.94
N ASN A 193 -25.28 8.03 -8.74
CA ASN A 193 -25.90 9.28 -8.36
C ASN A 193 -25.59 10.39 -9.38
N SER A 194 -26.62 10.96 -10.00
CA SER A 194 -26.48 11.99 -11.05
C SER A 194 -26.07 13.37 -10.51
N VAL A 195 -26.28 13.65 -9.22
CA VAL A 195 -25.96 14.96 -8.63
C VAL A 195 -24.44 15.13 -8.50
N VAL A 196 -23.77 14.12 -7.95
CA VAL A 196 -22.32 14.10 -7.79
C VAL A 196 -21.61 13.42 -8.97
N GLY A 197 -22.26 12.45 -9.64
CA GLY A 197 -21.77 11.76 -10.85
C GLY A 197 -20.80 10.62 -10.59
N TYR A 198 -20.90 10.02 -9.40
CA TYR A 198 -20.28 8.76 -8.99
C TYR A 198 -21.21 8.05 -8.01
N ASP A 199 -20.88 6.79 -7.64
CA ASP A 199 -21.75 5.97 -6.82
C ASP A 199 -21.91 6.53 -5.40
N TRP A 200 -23.13 6.41 -4.90
CA TRP A 200 -23.56 6.96 -3.63
C TRP A 200 -24.12 5.87 -2.72
N TRP A 201 -24.05 6.06 -1.41
CA TRP A 201 -24.58 5.12 -0.44
C TRP A 201 -26.09 4.94 -0.59
N SER A 202 -26.55 3.72 -0.38
CA SER A 202 -27.94 3.32 -0.34
C SER A 202 -28.12 2.20 0.69
N GLU A 203 -29.26 2.18 1.37
CA GLU A 203 -29.59 1.08 2.26
C GLU A 203 -29.72 -0.24 1.49
N ARG A 204 -29.43 -1.36 2.17
CA ARG A 204 -29.67 -2.69 1.60
C ARG A 204 -31.13 -2.91 1.32
N LYS A 205 -31.46 -3.67 0.25
CA LYS A 205 -32.83 -4.04 -0.10
C LYS A 205 -33.54 -4.81 1.03
N ASP A 206 -32.80 -5.64 1.73
CA ASP A 206 -33.25 -6.28 2.97
C ASP A 206 -32.18 -6.13 4.06
N PRO A 207 -32.35 -5.17 5.00
CA PRO A 207 -31.37 -4.95 6.08
C PRO A 207 -31.25 -6.11 7.08
N GLN A 208 -32.10 -7.13 7.00
CA GLN A 208 -32.01 -8.32 7.84
C GLN A 208 -31.37 -9.51 7.12
N ALA A 209 -31.07 -9.36 5.82
CA ALA A 209 -30.44 -10.43 5.04
C ALA A 209 -29.03 -10.72 5.52
N LEU A 210 -28.68 -12.00 5.52
CA LEU A 210 -27.31 -12.48 5.64
C LEU A 210 -26.59 -12.34 4.30
N ASP A 211 -25.32 -11.92 4.32
CA ASP A 211 -24.47 -11.81 3.13
C ASP A 211 -23.02 -12.11 3.53
N LEU A 212 -22.61 -13.37 3.41
CA LEU A 212 -21.28 -13.84 3.79
C LEU A 212 -20.49 -14.28 2.56
N TYR A 213 -19.17 -14.11 2.60
CA TYR A 213 -18.23 -14.70 1.64
C TYR A 213 -17.29 -15.61 2.40
N PHE A 214 -17.47 -16.92 2.23
CA PHE A 214 -16.56 -17.92 2.76
C PHE A 214 -15.35 -18.03 1.83
N MET A 215 -14.15 -17.96 2.40
CA MET A 215 -12.86 -18.02 1.73
C MET A 215 -12.05 -19.20 2.29
N GLY A 216 -11.93 -20.30 1.54
CA GLY A 216 -11.26 -21.53 1.98
C GLY A 216 -9.98 -21.80 1.19
N TYR A 217 -8.99 -20.93 1.31
CA TYR A 217 -7.75 -20.97 0.51
C TYR A 217 -6.61 -21.81 1.13
N GLY A 218 -6.82 -22.39 2.32
CA GLY A 218 -5.72 -23.03 3.03
C GLY A 218 -4.59 -22.02 3.32
N HIS A 219 -3.36 -22.40 3.01
CA HIS A 219 -2.20 -21.51 3.11
C HIS A 219 -1.82 -20.81 1.78
N ASP A 220 -2.68 -20.82 0.77
CA ASP A 220 -2.46 -20.02 -0.44
C ASP A 220 -2.88 -18.56 -0.21
N TYR A 221 -2.17 -17.90 0.71
CA TYR A 221 -2.48 -16.56 1.18
C TYR A 221 -2.47 -15.52 0.06
N LYS A 222 -1.49 -15.60 -0.85
CA LYS A 222 -1.42 -14.66 -1.98
C LYS A 222 -2.62 -14.81 -2.92
N LYS A 223 -3.06 -16.04 -3.18
CA LYS A 223 -4.27 -16.27 -3.99
C LYS A 223 -5.53 -15.72 -3.31
N ALA A 224 -5.66 -15.88 -1.99
CA ALA A 224 -6.78 -15.35 -1.23
C ALA A 224 -6.90 -13.83 -1.38
N ILE A 225 -5.80 -13.09 -1.20
CA ILE A 225 -5.76 -11.63 -1.35
C ILE A 225 -5.96 -11.22 -2.81
N GLY A 226 -5.33 -11.91 -3.77
CA GLY A 226 -5.52 -11.65 -5.20
C GLY A 226 -6.98 -11.84 -5.63
N ASP A 227 -7.66 -12.89 -5.19
CA ASP A 227 -9.07 -13.13 -5.51
C ASP A 227 -10.00 -12.15 -4.76
N PHE A 228 -9.64 -11.73 -3.54
CA PHE A 228 -10.34 -10.64 -2.87
C PHE A 228 -10.31 -9.35 -3.70
N THR A 229 -9.17 -8.94 -4.22
CA THR A 229 -9.09 -7.70 -5.02
C THR A 229 -9.85 -7.79 -6.34
N LYS A 230 -10.12 -8.98 -6.87
CA LYS A 230 -11.00 -9.16 -8.04
C LYS A 230 -12.47 -8.85 -7.70
N ILE A 231 -12.93 -9.20 -6.50
CA ILE A 231 -14.31 -8.94 -6.08
C ILE A 231 -14.46 -7.58 -5.38
N ALA A 232 -13.46 -7.12 -4.64
CA ALA A 232 -13.50 -5.87 -3.89
C ALA A 232 -13.03 -4.65 -4.68
N GLY A 233 -12.49 -4.85 -5.89
CA GLY A 233 -11.84 -3.84 -6.72
C GLY A 233 -10.32 -3.83 -6.55
N LYS A 234 -9.61 -3.43 -7.60
CA LYS A 234 -8.15 -3.34 -7.59
C LYS A 234 -7.63 -2.30 -6.61
N ILE A 235 -6.40 -2.50 -6.16
CA ILE A 235 -5.60 -1.50 -5.45
C ILE A 235 -5.06 -0.53 -6.50
N PRO A 236 -5.46 0.76 -6.57
CA PRO A 236 -4.97 1.67 -7.59
C PRO A 236 -3.47 1.90 -7.46
N LEU A 237 -2.76 2.10 -8.56
CA LEU A 237 -1.35 2.50 -8.55
C LEU A 237 -1.26 4.00 -8.20
N PRO A 238 -0.66 4.40 -7.08
CA PRO A 238 -0.50 5.80 -6.73
C PRO A 238 0.42 6.55 -7.71
N PRO A 239 0.37 7.90 -7.77
CA PRO A 239 1.36 8.67 -8.51
C PRO A 239 2.79 8.41 -8.02
N ALA A 240 3.76 8.44 -8.93
CA ALA A 240 5.16 8.13 -8.63
C ALA A 240 5.74 8.98 -7.47
N TYR A 241 5.39 10.26 -7.40
CA TYR A 241 5.91 11.21 -6.39
C TYR A 241 5.58 10.80 -4.95
N VAL A 242 4.52 10.02 -4.71
CA VAL A 242 4.17 9.60 -3.34
C VAL A 242 5.19 8.63 -2.75
N PHE A 243 6.02 7.99 -3.57
CA PHE A 243 7.07 7.09 -3.12
C PHE A 243 8.39 7.78 -2.76
N GLY A 244 8.51 9.08 -3.01
CA GLY A 244 9.62 9.91 -2.55
C GLY A 244 9.52 10.28 -1.07
N TYR A 245 10.36 11.20 -0.61
CA TYR A 245 10.34 11.69 0.77
C TYR A 245 9.35 12.85 0.90
N TRP A 246 8.51 12.80 1.94
CA TRP A 246 7.57 13.84 2.30
C TRP A 246 8.06 14.57 3.54
N TYR A 247 8.23 15.89 3.43
CA TYR A 247 8.39 16.73 4.59
C TYR A 247 7.02 17.13 5.13
N SER A 248 6.74 16.80 6.36
CA SER A 248 5.50 17.10 7.07
C SER A 248 5.79 17.37 8.53
N ARG A 249 5.07 18.31 9.12
CA ARG A 249 5.00 18.55 10.55
C ARG A 249 3.79 19.41 10.86
N TYR A 250 3.04 19.06 11.90
CA TYR A 250 2.09 19.99 12.50
C TYR A 250 2.87 21.07 13.26
N TYR A 251 2.94 22.25 12.68
CA TYR A 251 3.61 23.42 13.26
C TYR A 251 3.15 24.67 12.53
N SER A 252 3.04 25.80 13.28
CA SER A 252 2.61 27.09 12.71
C SER A 252 3.69 27.71 11.84
N TYR A 253 4.03 27.05 10.73
CA TYR A 253 5.00 27.55 9.77
C TYR A 253 4.45 28.73 8.96
N SER A 254 5.24 29.81 8.89
CA SER A 254 5.02 30.91 7.96
C SER A 254 5.48 30.55 6.55
N ALA A 255 5.08 31.38 5.58
CA ALA A 255 5.59 31.25 4.21
C ALA A 255 7.13 31.34 4.14
N ASP A 256 7.76 32.15 5.01
CA ASP A 256 9.22 32.25 5.08
C ASP A 256 9.87 31.01 5.69
N ASP A 257 9.21 30.36 6.65
CA ASP A 257 9.69 29.07 7.17
C ASP A 257 9.68 27.97 6.09
N TYR A 258 8.62 27.88 5.27
CA TYR A 258 8.60 26.95 4.13
C TYR A 258 9.72 27.25 3.12
N ARG A 259 10.00 28.51 2.81
CA ARG A 259 11.12 28.91 1.97
C ARG A 259 12.47 28.51 2.59
N GLU A 260 12.63 28.68 3.90
CA GLU A 260 13.83 28.24 4.62
C GLU A 260 13.98 26.73 4.58
N ILE A 261 12.91 25.96 4.81
CA ILE A 261 12.91 24.48 4.74
C ILE A 261 13.36 24.04 3.34
N MET A 262 12.81 24.57 2.27
CA MET A 262 13.21 24.25 0.89
C MET A 262 14.69 24.55 0.64
N ARG A 263 15.19 25.73 1.08
CA ARG A 263 16.62 26.09 0.96
C ARG A 263 17.54 25.14 1.71
N GLU A 264 17.16 24.75 2.93
CA GLU A 264 17.98 23.84 3.73
C GLU A 264 17.94 22.40 3.17
N ILE A 265 16.81 21.92 2.65
CA ILE A 265 16.70 20.64 1.94
C ILE A 265 17.66 20.63 0.73
N ASP A 266 17.62 21.69 -0.09
CA ASP A 266 18.49 21.82 -1.27
C ASP A 266 19.98 21.91 -0.90
N LYS A 267 20.33 22.81 0.01
CA LYS A 267 21.69 23.05 0.50
C LYS A 267 22.34 21.80 1.10
N ASN A 268 21.56 20.97 1.77
CA ASN A 268 22.00 19.75 2.43
C ASN A 268 21.93 18.50 1.54
N ASP A 269 21.60 18.68 0.25
CA ASP A 269 21.51 17.59 -0.73
C ASP A 269 20.56 16.47 -0.28
N ILE A 270 19.37 16.84 0.23
CA ILE A 270 18.31 15.93 0.65
C ILE A 270 17.31 15.81 -0.51
N PRO A 271 17.05 14.61 -1.04
CA PRO A 271 15.96 14.41 -1.99
C PRO A 271 14.60 14.56 -1.30
N ALA A 272 13.62 15.21 -1.94
CA ALA A 272 12.24 15.28 -1.45
C ALA A 272 11.26 15.60 -2.59
N ASP A 273 10.04 15.07 -2.51
CA ASP A 273 9.01 15.20 -3.56
C ASP A 273 7.70 15.83 -3.07
N VAL A 274 7.42 15.80 -1.77
CA VAL A 274 6.14 16.28 -1.21
C VAL A 274 6.37 17.22 -0.03
N MET A 275 5.64 18.34 -0.04
CA MET A 275 5.54 19.30 1.06
C MET A 275 4.11 19.28 1.59
N ILE A 276 3.93 18.96 2.85
CA ILE A 276 2.62 19.04 3.50
C ILE A 276 2.51 20.36 4.26
N LEU A 277 1.41 21.06 4.04
CA LEU A 277 0.98 22.16 4.88
C LEU A 277 -0.09 21.61 5.85
N ASP A 278 0.29 21.53 7.12
CA ASP A 278 -0.59 21.01 8.15
C ASP A 278 -1.59 22.06 8.62
N MET A 279 -2.49 21.71 9.52
CA MET A 279 -3.74 22.42 9.85
C MET A 279 -3.62 23.92 10.11
N ASP A 280 -2.44 24.44 10.45
CA ASP A 280 -2.23 25.89 10.62
C ASP A 280 -2.18 26.67 9.30
N TRP A 281 -2.30 25.97 8.14
CA TRP A 281 -2.49 26.64 6.85
C TRP A 281 -3.80 27.45 6.80
N HIS A 282 -4.82 27.03 7.55
CA HIS A 282 -6.09 27.73 7.70
C HIS A 282 -6.21 28.39 9.08
N TRP A 283 -7.16 29.30 9.22
CA TRP A 283 -7.48 29.87 10.49
C TRP A 283 -8.01 28.79 11.45
N ASN A 284 -7.42 28.73 12.64
CA ASN A 284 -7.86 27.88 13.73
C ASN A 284 -7.65 28.59 15.07
N GLY A 285 -8.22 28.09 16.16
CA GLY A 285 -8.21 28.73 17.46
C GLY A 285 -6.84 28.98 18.09
N LYS A 286 -5.79 28.30 17.61
CA LYS A 286 -4.42 28.49 18.08
C LYS A 286 -3.68 29.58 17.29
N ALA A 287 -3.92 29.65 15.98
CA ALA A 287 -3.17 30.55 15.09
C ALA A 287 -3.81 31.91 14.93
N SER A 288 -5.02 32.15 15.46
CA SER A 288 -5.71 33.44 15.33
C SER A 288 -5.56 34.28 16.58
N SER A 289 -4.75 35.33 16.51
CA SER A 289 -4.87 36.47 17.45
C SER A 289 -6.09 37.34 17.15
N ALA A 290 -6.90 37.01 16.13
CA ALA A 290 -7.93 37.88 15.57
C ALA A 290 -9.31 37.70 16.21
N SER A 291 -9.65 36.57 16.80
CA SER A 291 -10.84 36.44 17.64
C SER A 291 -10.76 35.21 18.55
N GLU A 292 -11.15 35.40 19.82
CA GLU A 292 -11.31 34.31 20.80
C GLU A 292 -12.43 33.32 20.43
N ASN A 293 -13.15 33.55 19.32
CA ASN A 293 -14.30 32.81 18.86
C ASN A 293 -14.02 31.90 17.63
N ILE A 294 -12.82 31.95 17.05
CA ILE A 294 -12.42 31.00 16.02
C ILE A 294 -11.75 29.84 16.75
N GLY A 295 -12.54 28.83 17.06
CA GLY A 295 -12.07 27.63 17.74
C GLY A 295 -12.33 26.41 16.93
N GLY A 296 -11.42 25.41 17.00
CA GLY A 296 -11.64 24.12 16.40
C GLY A 296 -10.52 23.70 15.45
N TRP A 297 -10.63 22.44 15.03
CA TRP A 297 -9.68 21.81 14.12
C TRP A 297 -10.05 22.03 12.64
N THR A 298 -11.32 22.42 12.38
CA THR A 298 -11.84 22.61 11.03
C THR A 298 -11.67 24.06 10.58
N GLY A 299 -11.16 24.27 9.36
CA GLY A 299 -11.06 25.56 8.72
C GLY A 299 -10.82 25.43 7.21
N TRP A 300 -11.18 26.48 6.46
CA TRP A 300 -11.13 26.46 4.99
C TRP A 300 -10.47 27.72 4.42
N SER A 301 -10.37 28.80 5.17
CA SER A 301 -9.74 30.03 4.71
C SER A 301 -8.27 30.08 5.13
N TRP A 302 -7.42 30.52 4.19
CA TRP A 302 -5.98 30.67 4.48
C TRP A 302 -5.71 31.54 5.69
N ASN A 303 -4.82 31.09 6.57
CA ASN A 303 -4.27 31.88 7.64
C ASN A 303 -3.27 32.90 7.06
N THR A 304 -3.78 34.07 6.67
CA THR A 304 -2.99 35.11 6.04
C THR A 304 -1.96 35.78 6.94
N ASN A 305 -1.99 35.52 8.27
CA ASN A 305 -0.89 35.93 9.15
C ASN A 305 0.36 35.08 8.92
N LEU A 306 0.20 33.79 8.65
CA LEU A 306 1.30 32.87 8.35
C LEU A 306 1.62 32.87 6.86
N ILE A 307 0.60 32.81 6.01
CA ILE A 307 0.71 32.68 4.57
C ILE A 307 -0.06 33.82 3.88
N PRO A 308 0.52 35.03 3.81
CA PRO A 308 -0.20 36.19 3.27
C PRO A 308 -0.48 36.15 1.78
N GLU A 309 0.30 35.39 1.00
CA GLU A 309 0.16 35.20 -0.45
C GLU A 309 0.16 33.69 -0.79
N PRO A 310 -0.95 32.96 -0.52
CA PRO A 310 -0.97 31.50 -0.64
C PRO A 310 -0.58 31.00 -2.04
N THR A 311 -1.24 31.48 -3.08
CA THR A 311 -0.96 31.08 -4.49
C THR A 311 0.49 31.27 -4.88
N LYS A 312 1.15 32.33 -4.36
CA LYS A 312 2.56 32.58 -4.61
C LYS A 312 3.43 31.53 -3.90
N LEU A 313 3.15 31.22 -2.63
CA LEU A 313 3.87 30.18 -1.90
C LEU A 313 3.71 28.82 -2.58
N LEU A 314 2.49 28.43 -2.94
CA LEU A 314 2.22 27.14 -3.60
C LEU A 314 2.98 27.05 -4.93
N LYS A 315 2.99 28.16 -5.71
CA LYS A 315 3.80 28.21 -6.94
C LYS A 315 5.30 28.07 -6.66
N GLU A 316 5.84 28.74 -5.64
CA GLU A 316 7.24 28.61 -5.26
C GLU A 316 7.60 27.18 -4.85
N ILE A 317 6.71 26.49 -4.13
CA ILE A 317 6.87 25.07 -3.76
C ILE A 317 6.92 24.19 -5.03
N HIS A 318 5.99 24.40 -5.97
CA HIS A 318 5.98 23.69 -7.25
C HIS A 318 7.23 23.98 -8.11
N ASP A 319 7.66 25.26 -8.17
CA ASP A 319 8.87 25.65 -8.93
C ASP A 319 10.14 24.96 -8.37
N ASN A 320 10.13 24.56 -7.11
CA ASN A 320 11.18 23.75 -6.48
C ASN A 320 10.97 22.22 -6.64
N GLY A 321 9.94 21.79 -7.38
CA GLY A 321 9.71 20.39 -7.74
C GLY A 321 8.88 19.57 -6.75
N TYR A 322 8.29 20.20 -5.74
CA TYR A 322 7.44 19.50 -4.76
C TYR A 322 5.98 19.45 -5.19
N LYS A 323 5.28 18.40 -4.75
CA LYS A 323 3.82 18.31 -4.71
C LYS A 323 3.31 18.76 -3.35
N ILE A 324 2.07 19.22 -3.31
CA ILE A 324 1.49 19.89 -2.15
C ILE A 324 0.24 19.15 -1.67
N ALA A 325 0.19 18.81 -0.38
CA ALA A 325 -1.02 18.40 0.29
C ALA A 325 -1.39 19.36 1.42
N LEU A 326 -2.70 19.57 1.59
CA LEU A 326 -3.25 20.25 2.76
C LEU A 326 -3.90 19.22 3.69
N ASN A 327 -3.64 19.34 5.00
CA ASN A 327 -4.31 18.57 6.03
C ASN A 327 -5.73 19.10 6.25
N LEU A 328 -6.71 18.21 6.40
CA LEU A 328 -8.12 18.52 6.60
C LEU A 328 -8.68 17.80 7.83
N HIS A 329 -9.40 18.57 8.67
CA HIS A 329 -10.20 18.11 9.80
C HIS A 329 -11.65 18.58 9.62
N PRO A 330 -12.48 17.96 8.77
CA PRO A 330 -13.70 18.56 8.26
C PRO A 330 -14.93 18.51 9.18
N ALA A 331 -14.85 17.84 10.32
CA ALA A 331 -16.03 17.44 11.13
C ALA A 331 -16.91 18.61 11.60
N ASP A 332 -16.35 19.81 11.80
CA ASP A 332 -17.11 20.98 12.27
C ASP A 332 -17.87 21.73 11.16
N GLY A 333 -17.69 21.32 9.90
CA GLY A 333 -18.37 21.92 8.75
C GLY A 333 -17.81 23.28 8.34
N ILE A 334 -18.64 24.23 7.94
CA ILE A 334 -18.25 25.54 7.41
C ILE A 334 -18.79 26.64 8.31
N ASP A 335 -17.88 27.41 8.92
CA ASP A 335 -18.21 28.47 9.85
C ASP A 335 -18.16 29.86 9.18
N SER A 336 -19.16 30.71 9.44
CA SER A 336 -19.26 32.06 8.86
C SER A 336 -18.20 33.05 9.39
N ILE A 337 -17.57 32.75 10.52
CA ILE A 337 -16.52 33.58 11.13
C ILE A 337 -15.17 33.17 10.58
N GLU A 338 -14.90 31.86 10.55
CA GLU A 338 -13.63 31.32 10.05
C GLU A 338 -13.54 31.46 8.53
N SER A 339 -14.61 31.06 7.81
CA SER A 339 -14.64 31.02 6.33
C SER A 339 -15.84 31.80 5.74
N PRO A 340 -15.93 33.13 5.94
CA PRO A 340 -17.10 33.91 5.57
C PRO A 340 -17.43 33.83 4.08
N SER A 341 -16.44 33.81 3.19
CA SER A 341 -16.63 33.75 1.76
C SER A 341 -17.25 32.40 1.33
N TYR A 342 -16.72 31.30 1.82
CA TYR A 342 -17.18 29.95 1.54
C TYR A 342 -18.54 29.68 2.14
N TYR A 343 -18.75 30.10 3.40
CA TYR A 343 -20.04 30.02 4.06
C TYR A 343 -21.13 30.74 3.24
N ASN A 344 -20.89 32.01 2.86
CA ASN A 344 -21.87 32.79 2.08
C ASN A 344 -22.16 32.17 0.71
N ALA A 345 -21.13 31.65 0.02
CA ALA A 345 -21.29 31.00 -1.27
C ALA A 345 -22.16 29.73 -1.17
N MET A 346 -21.84 28.87 -0.20
CA MET A 346 -22.57 27.61 0.03
C MET A 346 -23.99 27.87 0.56
N SER A 347 -24.16 28.76 1.55
CA SER A 347 -25.48 29.09 2.11
C SER A 347 -26.41 29.64 1.02
N LYS A 348 -25.91 30.53 0.15
CA LYS A 348 -26.64 31.02 -1.01
C LYS A 348 -27.03 29.92 -2.00
N GLU A 349 -26.06 29.06 -2.39
CA GLU A 349 -26.31 27.98 -3.36
C GLU A 349 -27.29 26.96 -2.82
N LEU A 350 -27.22 26.63 -1.53
CA LEU A 350 -28.08 25.67 -0.84
C LEU A 350 -29.37 26.29 -0.29
N ASN A 351 -29.63 27.57 -0.58
CA ASN A 351 -30.82 28.31 -0.11
C ASN A 351 -30.98 28.25 1.43
N GLY A 352 -29.88 28.28 2.17
CA GLY A 352 -29.87 28.20 3.64
C GLY A 352 -30.31 26.86 4.22
N LYS A 353 -30.49 25.82 3.40
CA LYS A 353 -31.03 24.49 3.82
C LYS A 353 -30.28 23.85 4.99
N TYR A 354 -28.98 24.04 5.08
CA TYR A 354 -28.10 23.41 6.06
C TYR A 354 -27.53 24.40 7.06
N ASP A 355 -27.96 25.67 6.99
CA ASP A 355 -27.47 26.74 7.85
C ASP A 355 -28.16 26.72 9.22
N SER A 356 -27.37 26.80 10.27
CA SER A 356 -27.82 26.97 11.63
C SER A 356 -26.90 27.92 12.40
N ASN A 357 -27.40 29.11 12.73
CA ASN A 357 -26.66 30.12 13.51
C ASN A 357 -25.29 30.51 12.92
N GLY A 358 -25.22 30.66 11.59
CA GLY A 358 -23.96 31.03 10.92
C GLY A 358 -22.98 29.88 10.72
N LYS A 359 -23.45 28.65 10.80
CA LYS A 359 -22.66 27.45 10.58
C LYS A 359 -23.42 26.47 9.72
N ILE A 360 -22.76 25.91 8.70
CA ILE A 360 -23.20 24.80 7.90
C ILE A 360 -22.47 23.55 8.40
N ALA A 361 -23.21 22.63 9.04
CA ALA A 361 -22.59 21.42 9.60
C ALA A 361 -22.09 20.48 8.51
N TRP A 362 -21.32 19.46 8.89
CA TRP A 362 -20.69 18.53 7.95
C TRP A 362 -21.67 17.49 7.40
N TYR A 363 -22.37 17.84 6.32
CA TYR A 363 -23.38 17.01 5.66
C TYR A 363 -22.83 16.26 4.43
N LEU A 364 -21.62 15.70 4.50
CA LEU A 364 -20.99 15.02 3.36
C LEU A 364 -21.76 13.80 2.84
N ASP A 365 -22.70 13.29 3.60
CA ASP A 365 -23.62 12.22 3.23
C ASP A 365 -24.86 12.68 2.43
N TYR A 366 -24.93 13.98 2.08
CA TYR A 366 -26.00 14.57 1.24
C TYR A 366 -25.42 15.08 -0.09
N PRO A 367 -25.93 14.62 -1.24
CA PRO A 367 -25.32 14.91 -2.55
C PRO A 367 -25.27 16.39 -2.92
N ASP A 368 -26.29 17.18 -2.55
CA ASP A 368 -26.34 18.61 -2.84
C ASP A 368 -25.32 19.41 -2.00
N PHE A 369 -25.18 19.08 -0.72
CA PHE A 369 -24.13 19.64 0.12
C PHE A 369 -22.74 19.28 -0.46
N THR A 370 -22.48 18.01 -0.74
CA THR A 370 -21.22 17.53 -1.28
C THR A 370 -20.85 18.24 -2.57
N LYS A 371 -21.79 18.34 -3.51
CA LYS A 371 -21.56 19.08 -4.76
C LYS A 371 -21.20 20.54 -4.52
N SER A 372 -21.91 21.23 -3.62
CA SER A 372 -21.67 22.63 -3.28
C SER A 372 -20.31 22.80 -2.57
N PHE A 373 -19.97 21.92 -1.65
CA PHE A 373 -18.70 21.91 -0.94
C PHE A 373 -17.49 21.77 -1.90
N PHE A 374 -17.51 20.76 -2.74
CA PHE A 374 -16.42 20.56 -3.70
C PHE A 374 -16.30 21.73 -4.69
N LYS A 375 -17.42 22.25 -5.17
CA LYS A 375 -17.44 23.36 -6.11
C LYS A 375 -16.87 24.65 -5.51
N ASN A 376 -17.30 25.02 -4.30
CA ASN A 376 -17.01 26.33 -3.72
C ASN A 376 -15.72 26.36 -2.86
N ILE A 377 -15.26 25.22 -2.35
CA ILE A 377 -14.11 25.16 -1.46
C ILE A 377 -12.97 24.37 -2.09
N ILE A 378 -13.20 23.08 -2.39
CA ILE A 378 -12.12 22.20 -2.84
C ILE A 378 -11.54 22.65 -4.20
N ARG A 379 -12.41 23.02 -5.18
CA ARG A 379 -11.96 23.50 -6.50
C ARG A 379 -11.19 24.81 -6.41
N ASP A 380 -11.52 25.67 -5.46
CA ASP A 380 -10.82 26.92 -5.26
C ASP A 380 -9.36 26.67 -4.87
N HIS A 381 -9.13 25.87 -3.82
CA HIS A 381 -7.79 25.49 -3.39
C HIS A 381 -7.01 24.67 -4.42
N GLU A 382 -7.68 23.77 -5.16
CA GLU A 382 -7.03 23.06 -6.26
C GLU A 382 -6.59 24.01 -7.38
N SER A 383 -7.36 25.06 -7.65
CA SER A 383 -6.99 26.09 -8.63
C SER A 383 -5.83 26.98 -8.18
N GLU A 384 -5.64 27.12 -6.86
CA GLU A 384 -4.50 27.81 -6.25
C GLU A 384 -3.20 26.99 -6.32
N GLY A 385 -3.29 25.63 -6.47
CA GLY A 385 -2.14 24.77 -6.63
C GLY A 385 -2.07 23.58 -5.68
N VAL A 386 -3.15 23.23 -4.96
CA VAL A 386 -3.18 22.04 -4.13
C VAL A 386 -3.22 20.77 -5.00
N ASP A 387 -2.28 19.84 -4.80
CA ASP A 387 -2.20 18.61 -5.60
C ASP A 387 -3.11 17.51 -5.07
N PHE A 388 -3.16 17.30 -3.75
CA PHE A 388 -3.99 16.27 -3.14
C PHE A 388 -4.35 16.62 -1.68
N TRP A 389 -5.16 15.76 -1.03
CA TRP A 389 -5.77 16.03 0.27
C TRP A 389 -5.32 15.01 1.31
N TRP A 390 -5.01 15.48 2.52
CA TRP A 390 -4.83 14.63 3.69
C TRP A 390 -6.09 14.72 4.55
N LEU A 391 -6.89 13.62 4.56
CA LEU A 391 -8.09 13.46 5.37
C LEU A 391 -7.70 12.86 6.72
N ASP A 392 -7.50 13.72 7.70
CA ASP A 392 -7.06 13.31 9.02
C ASP A 392 -8.24 13.01 9.96
N TRP A 393 -7.97 12.94 11.24
CA TRP A 393 -8.91 12.64 12.30
C TRP A 393 -10.06 13.66 12.36
N GLN A 394 -10.88 13.63 13.46
CA GLN A 394 -11.97 14.57 13.72
C GLN A 394 -13.24 14.40 12.87
N GLN A 395 -13.36 13.31 12.12
CA GLN A 395 -14.68 12.86 11.69
C GLN A 395 -15.33 12.04 12.81
N HIS A 396 -16.65 12.11 12.94
CA HIS A 396 -17.37 11.16 13.78
C HIS A 396 -17.13 9.72 13.29
N LEU A 397 -17.21 8.71 14.17
CA LEU A 397 -17.10 7.31 13.75
C LEU A 397 -18.16 6.96 12.72
N THR A 398 -19.43 7.35 13.01
CA THR A 398 -20.54 7.24 12.05
C THR A 398 -21.17 8.61 11.85
N SER A 399 -21.85 8.82 10.72
CA SER A 399 -22.56 10.05 10.45
C SER A 399 -23.62 10.32 11.52
N PRO A 400 -23.70 11.55 12.03
CA PRO A 400 -24.80 11.96 12.90
C PRO A 400 -26.14 12.09 12.15
N TYR A 401 -26.14 12.08 10.83
CA TYR A 401 -27.31 12.31 10.00
C TYR A 401 -27.79 11.05 9.27
N THR A 402 -26.89 10.12 8.99
CA THR A 402 -27.18 8.82 8.35
C THR A 402 -26.70 7.70 9.27
N SER A 403 -27.66 7.05 9.96
CA SER A 403 -27.36 6.01 10.95
C SER A 403 -26.51 4.88 10.37
N GLY A 404 -25.39 4.58 11.03
CA GLY A 404 -24.48 3.50 10.67
C GLY A 404 -23.58 3.79 9.45
N LEU A 405 -23.62 5.00 8.86
CA LEU A 405 -22.71 5.36 7.78
C LEU A 405 -21.32 5.71 8.38
N GLY A 406 -20.33 4.87 8.16
CA GLY A 406 -18.95 5.07 8.62
C GLY A 406 -18.32 6.31 7.97
N GLN A 407 -18.03 7.35 8.75
CA GLN A 407 -17.56 8.64 8.23
C GLN A 407 -16.17 8.55 7.58
N THR A 408 -15.27 7.76 8.16
CA THR A 408 -13.92 7.60 7.58
C THR A 408 -13.99 6.99 6.19
N PHE A 409 -14.70 5.87 6.02
CA PHE A 409 -14.90 5.25 4.71
C PHE A 409 -15.58 6.22 3.74
N TRP A 410 -16.61 6.93 4.21
CA TRP A 410 -17.40 7.81 3.36
C TRP A 410 -16.61 9.03 2.88
N CYS A 411 -15.83 9.67 3.75
CA CYS A 411 -14.91 10.74 3.33
C CYS A 411 -13.92 10.25 2.27
N ASN A 412 -13.30 9.08 2.49
CA ASN A 412 -12.36 8.49 1.53
C ASN A 412 -13.04 8.26 0.16
N HIS A 413 -14.22 7.64 0.17
CA HIS A 413 -14.99 7.38 -1.04
C HIS A 413 -15.32 8.66 -1.82
N VAL A 414 -15.83 9.68 -1.13
CA VAL A 414 -16.27 10.92 -1.76
C VAL A 414 -15.08 11.71 -2.33
N PHE A 415 -14.04 11.94 -1.54
CA PHE A 415 -12.87 12.71 -1.99
C PHE A 415 -12.13 12.03 -3.15
N TYR A 416 -11.92 10.72 -3.05
CA TYR A 416 -11.23 9.97 -4.11
C TYR A 416 -12.02 9.97 -5.42
N ASN A 417 -13.32 9.66 -5.38
CA ASN A 417 -14.17 9.60 -6.58
C ASN A 417 -14.42 10.99 -7.18
N ASP A 418 -14.45 12.04 -6.36
CA ASP A 418 -14.46 13.39 -6.88
C ASP A 418 -13.22 13.71 -7.69
N MET A 419 -12.02 13.34 -7.22
CA MET A 419 -10.78 13.48 -7.99
C MET A 419 -10.80 12.66 -9.29
N VAL A 420 -11.23 11.38 -9.23
CA VAL A 420 -11.39 10.54 -10.44
C VAL A 420 -12.27 11.22 -11.48
N LYS A 421 -13.35 11.85 -11.04
CA LYS A 421 -14.29 12.54 -11.94
C LYS A 421 -13.76 13.85 -12.51
N ASN A 422 -13.17 14.69 -11.66
CA ASN A 422 -12.97 16.11 -11.96
C ASN A 422 -11.49 16.47 -12.25
N ARG A 423 -10.52 15.62 -11.88
CA ARG A 423 -9.08 15.85 -12.10
C ARG A 423 -8.48 14.80 -13.02
N LYS A 424 -8.92 14.81 -14.27
CA LYS A 424 -8.53 13.80 -15.29
C LYS A 424 -7.12 14.01 -15.87
N ASP A 425 -6.46 15.08 -15.51
CA ASP A 425 -5.10 15.43 -15.90
C ASP A 425 -4.02 14.71 -15.08
N ARG A 426 -4.43 14.08 -13.96
CA ARG A 426 -3.51 13.41 -13.03
C ARG A 426 -4.18 12.21 -12.34
N ARG A 427 -3.34 11.34 -11.80
CA ARG A 427 -3.75 10.16 -11.06
C ARG A 427 -4.36 10.58 -9.71
N PRO A 428 -5.58 10.08 -9.35
CA PRO A 428 -6.18 10.42 -8.06
C PRO A 428 -5.37 9.82 -6.92
N VAL A 429 -5.25 10.60 -5.84
CA VAL A 429 -4.62 10.17 -4.59
C VAL A 429 -5.17 11.01 -3.43
N ILE A 430 -5.44 10.37 -2.31
CA ILE A 430 -5.73 10.99 -1.02
C ILE A 430 -4.88 10.32 0.05
N PHE A 431 -4.54 11.05 1.09
CA PHE A 431 -3.86 10.52 2.26
C PHE A 431 -4.87 10.46 3.41
N HIS A 432 -5.19 9.26 3.91
CA HIS A 432 -6.36 9.05 4.75
C HIS A 432 -6.19 7.92 5.76
N ARG A 433 -7.17 7.75 6.66
CA ARG A 433 -7.19 6.65 7.63
C ARG A 433 -7.98 5.45 7.10
N TRP A 434 -7.70 4.25 7.63
CA TRP A 434 -8.46 3.03 7.32
C TRP A 434 -9.92 3.17 7.77
N GLY A 435 -10.85 2.87 6.89
CA GLY A 435 -12.30 2.92 7.11
C GLY A 435 -12.99 1.57 6.93
N GLY A 436 -12.28 0.45 7.00
CA GLY A 436 -12.84 -0.89 6.81
C GLY A 436 -12.59 -1.47 5.40
N LEU A 437 -13.03 -2.72 5.19
CA LEU A 437 -12.86 -3.42 3.91
C LEU A 437 -13.44 -2.60 2.75
N GLY A 438 -12.66 -2.49 1.68
CA GLY A 438 -12.95 -1.64 0.53
C GLY A 438 -12.13 -0.34 0.50
N SER A 439 -11.55 0.10 1.63
CA SER A 439 -10.71 1.31 1.69
C SER A 439 -9.43 1.21 0.87
N HIS A 440 -8.97 0.00 0.53
CA HIS A 440 -7.81 -0.21 -0.36
C HIS A 440 -7.99 0.42 -1.75
N ARG A 441 -9.22 0.75 -2.16
CA ARG A 441 -9.52 1.46 -3.41
C ARG A 441 -9.20 2.95 -3.38
N TYR A 442 -8.97 3.54 -2.20
CA TYR A 442 -8.81 4.97 -2.01
C TYR A 442 -7.42 5.31 -1.45
N GLN A 443 -6.37 5.08 -2.23
CA GLN A 443 -4.99 5.23 -1.82
C GLN A 443 -4.67 6.65 -1.36
N ILE A 444 -3.91 6.84 -0.32
CA ILE A 444 -3.01 6.01 0.50
C ILE A 444 -3.35 6.14 1.99
N GLY A 445 -2.86 5.18 2.83
CA GLY A 445 -3.15 5.15 4.26
C GLY A 445 -2.25 6.01 5.14
N PHE A 446 -2.82 6.50 6.25
CA PHE A 446 -2.13 7.21 7.32
C PHE A 446 -2.39 6.48 8.65
N SER A 447 -1.33 6.12 9.37
CA SER A 447 -1.45 5.28 10.58
C SER A 447 -1.83 6.03 11.85
N GLY A 448 -1.67 7.36 11.91
CA GLY A 448 -2.03 8.17 13.07
C GLY A 448 -0.88 8.52 14.01
N ASP A 449 -1.25 9.01 15.20
CA ASP A 449 -0.44 9.76 16.14
C ASP A 449 0.26 8.85 17.16
N ALA A 450 1.17 8.00 16.70
CA ALA A 450 1.91 7.08 17.55
C ALA A 450 2.97 7.79 18.44
N LEU A 451 3.33 7.17 19.56
CA LEU A 451 4.27 7.78 20.50
C LEU A 451 5.74 7.58 20.08
N ILE A 452 6.55 8.59 20.40
CA ILE A 452 8.00 8.61 20.13
C ILE A 452 8.71 7.68 21.11
N ASN A 453 8.94 6.43 20.74
CA ASN A 453 9.74 5.47 21.50
C ASN A 453 10.13 4.25 20.65
N PHE A 454 11.08 3.44 21.14
CA PHE A 454 11.49 2.22 20.48
C PHE A 454 10.40 1.12 20.42
N PRO A 455 9.58 0.91 21.46
CA PRO A 455 8.49 -0.06 21.40
C PRO A 455 7.45 0.21 20.31
N THR A 456 7.12 1.48 20.05
CA THR A 456 6.27 1.86 18.93
C THR A 456 6.94 1.50 17.59
N LEU A 457 8.22 1.86 17.43
CA LEU A 457 8.99 1.47 16.24
C LEU A 457 9.06 -0.05 16.08
N ALA A 458 9.14 -0.81 17.17
CA ALA A 458 9.17 -2.27 17.12
C ALA A 458 7.83 -2.89 16.65
N PHE A 459 6.71 -2.21 16.89
CA PHE A 459 5.39 -2.66 16.45
C PHE A 459 5.09 -2.35 14.98
N GLU A 460 5.61 -1.26 14.43
CA GLU A 460 5.25 -0.79 13.09
C GLU A 460 5.63 -1.72 11.93
N PRO A 461 6.74 -2.47 11.93
CA PRO A 461 7.02 -3.46 10.88
C PRO A 461 5.93 -4.55 10.78
N TYR A 462 5.48 -5.07 11.91
CA TYR A 462 4.36 -6.00 11.99
C TYR A 462 3.07 -5.37 11.47
N PHE A 463 2.71 -4.19 11.95
CA PHE A 463 1.53 -3.45 11.52
C PHE A 463 1.51 -3.21 10.02
N THR A 464 2.64 -2.74 9.46
CA THR A 464 2.78 -2.41 8.04
C THR A 464 2.61 -3.62 7.13
N SER A 465 3.29 -4.72 7.45
CA SER A 465 3.23 -5.95 6.64
C SER A 465 1.88 -6.64 6.75
N THR A 466 1.30 -6.69 7.96
CA THR A 466 0.01 -7.34 8.25
C THR A 466 -1.17 -6.66 7.54
N ALA A 467 -1.09 -5.34 7.27
CA ALA A 467 -2.11 -4.62 6.50
C ALA A 467 -2.32 -5.19 5.08
N SER A 468 -1.32 -5.86 4.52
CA SER A 468 -1.45 -6.58 3.24
C SER A 468 -2.50 -7.70 3.30
N ASN A 469 -2.82 -8.24 4.49
CA ASN A 469 -3.83 -9.28 4.69
C ASN A 469 -5.27 -8.81 4.44
N VAL A 470 -5.48 -7.52 4.24
CA VAL A 470 -6.77 -6.90 3.84
C VAL A 470 -6.63 -6.08 2.56
N GLY A 471 -5.54 -6.28 1.81
CA GLY A 471 -5.24 -5.55 0.58
C GLY A 471 -4.87 -4.08 0.79
N TYR A 472 -4.66 -3.61 2.03
CA TYR A 472 -4.32 -2.22 2.32
C TYR A 472 -2.80 -1.99 2.24
N ALA A 473 -2.28 -1.94 1.01
CA ALA A 473 -0.86 -2.11 0.68
C ALA A 473 0.02 -0.87 0.87
N PHE A 474 -0.57 0.35 0.97
CA PHE A 474 0.21 1.59 0.98
C PHE A 474 -0.04 2.40 2.26
N TRP A 475 0.81 2.18 3.27
CA TRP A 475 0.80 2.91 4.54
C TRP A 475 1.84 4.02 4.59
N GLY A 476 1.47 5.18 5.17
CA GLY A 476 2.36 6.21 5.65
C GLY A 476 2.34 6.29 7.18
N HIS A 477 3.51 6.41 7.79
CA HIS A 477 3.68 6.55 9.24
C HIS A 477 4.22 7.93 9.61
N ASP A 478 4.09 8.30 10.86
CA ASP A 478 4.80 9.45 11.43
C ASP A 478 6.23 9.03 11.77
N LEU A 479 7.13 9.01 10.75
CA LEU A 479 8.51 8.61 10.99
C LEU A 479 9.19 9.55 12.00
N GLY A 480 9.63 8.99 13.10
CA GLY A 480 10.12 9.68 14.28
C GLY A 480 9.12 9.70 15.44
N GLY A 481 7.89 9.23 15.21
CA GLY A 481 6.75 9.28 16.13
C GLY A 481 6.10 10.66 16.23
N HIS A 482 4.84 10.74 16.64
CA HIS A 482 4.04 11.96 16.64
C HIS A 482 4.22 12.79 17.93
N ALA A 483 3.94 12.18 19.07
CA ALA A 483 3.97 12.82 20.38
C ALA A 483 4.84 12.04 21.37
N PHE A 484 5.20 12.62 22.50
CA PHE A 484 6.03 11.96 23.49
C PHE A 484 5.42 12.01 24.90
N THR A 485 5.79 11.02 25.71
CA THR A 485 5.50 10.97 27.16
C THR A 485 6.77 11.09 27.99
N ASP A 486 7.95 10.92 27.39
CA ASP A 486 9.27 11.08 28.02
C ASP A 486 10.12 12.09 27.23
N GLU A 487 10.44 13.22 27.88
CA GLU A 487 11.27 14.29 27.28
C GLU A 487 12.69 13.84 26.94
N LYS A 488 13.22 12.81 27.57
CA LYS A 488 14.59 12.32 27.32
C LYS A 488 14.76 11.67 25.95
N ILE A 489 13.65 11.16 25.38
CA ILE A 489 13.70 10.43 24.10
C ILE A 489 13.25 11.26 22.91
N VAL A 490 12.65 12.44 23.14
CA VAL A 490 11.94 13.23 22.13
C VAL A 490 12.77 13.53 20.86
N ASN A 491 14.05 13.78 21.02
CA ASN A 491 14.99 14.01 19.90
C ASN A 491 16.19 13.07 20.00
N ASN A 492 15.97 11.84 20.45
CA ASN A 492 17.04 10.84 20.46
C ASN A 492 17.55 10.61 19.04
N PRO A 493 18.84 10.88 18.72
CA PRO A 493 19.35 10.79 17.36
C PRO A 493 19.34 9.37 16.81
N GLU A 494 19.53 8.36 17.66
CA GLU A 494 19.49 6.97 17.23
C GLU A 494 18.06 6.56 16.90
N LEU A 495 17.10 6.85 17.77
CA LEU A 495 15.70 6.54 17.54
C LEU A 495 15.20 7.17 16.21
N MET A 496 15.51 8.47 16.00
CA MET A 496 15.16 9.14 14.74
C MET A 496 15.81 8.45 13.53
N LEU A 497 17.07 8.04 13.65
CA LEU A 497 17.76 7.32 12.58
C LEU A 497 17.10 5.97 12.29
N ARG A 498 16.78 5.17 13.31
CA ARG A 498 16.13 3.87 13.13
C ARG A 498 14.73 3.99 12.52
N TRP A 499 13.98 5.02 12.88
CA TRP A 499 12.70 5.34 12.23
C TRP A 499 12.87 5.66 10.74
N ILE A 500 13.83 6.51 10.38
CA ILE A 500 14.12 6.84 8.98
C ILE A 500 14.62 5.60 8.21
N GLN A 501 15.48 4.78 8.82
CA GLN A 501 15.97 3.53 8.21
C GLN A 501 14.84 2.52 7.96
N PHE A 502 13.90 2.37 8.90
CA PHE A 502 12.68 1.59 8.70
C PHE A 502 11.85 2.18 7.55
N GLY A 503 11.64 3.50 7.54
CA GLY A 503 10.87 4.20 6.52
C GLY A 503 11.38 3.99 5.09
N VAL A 504 12.69 3.73 4.88
CA VAL A 504 13.23 3.39 3.55
C VAL A 504 12.50 2.20 2.92
N PHE A 505 12.10 1.23 3.73
CA PHE A 505 11.45 -0.02 3.32
C PHE A 505 9.96 -0.06 3.70
N THR A 506 9.31 1.11 3.78
CA THR A 506 7.85 1.25 3.87
C THR A 506 7.27 1.77 2.56
N PRO A 507 5.96 1.62 2.30
CA PRO A 507 5.39 2.12 1.05
C PRO A 507 5.49 3.64 0.93
N ILE A 508 5.18 4.39 1.98
CA ILE A 508 5.21 5.86 2.01
C ILE A 508 6.26 6.33 3.01
N PHE A 509 7.08 7.29 2.60
CA PHE A 509 8.24 7.75 3.35
C PHE A 509 8.05 9.20 3.81
N ARG A 510 7.48 9.40 5.01
CA ARG A 510 7.07 10.71 5.54
C ARG A 510 7.55 10.91 6.97
N SER A 511 8.34 11.96 7.24
CA SER A 511 8.57 12.42 8.61
C SER A 511 7.42 13.32 9.09
N HIS A 512 7.00 13.18 10.36
CA HIS A 512 5.95 14.00 10.93
C HIS A 512 6.06 14.08 12.45
N ALA A 513 5.41 15.07 13.06
CA ALA A 513 5.20 15.19 14.50
C ALA A 513 4.16 16.27 14.82
N THR A 514 3.68 16.28 16.07
CA THR A 514 2.82 17.32 16.64
C THR A 514 3.51 18.68 16.77
N ASP A 515 2.76 19.70 17.16
CA ASP A 515 3.17 21.11 17.28
C ASP A 515 4.05 21.45 18.50
N ASP A 516 4.46 20.47 19.29
CA ASP A 516 5.35 20.72 20.42
C ASP A 516 6.72 21.21 19.95
N SER A 517 7.09 22.43 20.34
CA SER A 517 8.34 23.08 19.92
C SER A 517 9.61 22.33 20.35
N ARG A 518 9.52 21.41 21.30
CA ARG A 518 10.63 20.56 21.75
C ARG A 518 10.95 19.46 20.74
N ILE A 519 10.02 19.10 19.83
CA ILE A 519 10.25 18.05 18.85
C ILE A 519 10.95 18.63 17.61
N GLU A 520 11.96 17.94 17.09
CA GLU A 520 12.63 18.28 15.84
C GLU A 520 12.33 17.23 14.76
N ARG A 521 12.02 17.68 13.53
CA ARG A 521 11.80 16.79 12.36
C ARG A 521 12.61 17.20 11.13
N ARG A 522 13.32 18.31 11.22
CA ARG A 522 14.27 18.73 10.20
C ARG A 522 15.53 17.89 10.36
N ILE A 523 15.66 16.83 9.56
CA ILE A 523 16.73 15.82 9.68
C ILE A 523 18.14 16.44 9.68
N TRP A 524 18.33 17.60 9.01
CA TRP A 524 19.59 18.35 8.99
C TRP A 524 19.98 19.02 10.32
N LYS A 525 19.09 19.00 11.30
CA LYS A 525 19.35 19.52 12.67
C LYS A 525 19.89 18.43 13.61
N PHE A 526 19.85 17.17 13.23
CA PHE A 526 20.32 16.08 14.06
C PHE A 526 21.84 15.90 13.96
N PRO A 527 22.55 15.53 15.06
CA PRO A 527 23.99 15.35 15.06
C PRO A 527 24.48 14.22 14.17
N ASN A 528 23.64 13.23 13.87
CA ASN A 528 23.91 12.11 12.98
C ASN A 528 23.30 12.32 11.57
N PHE A 529 23.16 13.57 11.14
CA PHE A 529 22.53 13.97 9.89
C PHE A 529 23.03 13.22 8.65
N SER A 530 24.36 13.01 8.53
CA SER A 530 24.90 12.30 7.36
C SER A 530 24.26 10.93 7.16
N LYS A 531 24.02 10.18 8.24
CA LYS A 531 23.40 8.85 8.20
C LYS A 531 21.91 8.94 7.84
N LEU A 532 21.20 9.95 8.37
CA LEU A 532 19.81 10.24 8.01
C LEU A 532 19.68 10.55 6.53
N ARG A 533 20.53 11.44 5.99
CA ARG A 533 20.54 11.77 4.57
C ARG A 533 20.87 10.56 3.69
N ASP A 534 21.83 9.73 4.08
CA ASP A 534 22.21 8.55 3.32
C ASP A 534 21.05 7.53 3.26
N ALA A 535 20.27 7.38 4.34
CA ALA A 535 19.04 6.58 4.35
C ALA A 535 17.98 7.17 3.39
N VAL A 536 17.78 8.50 3.39
CA VAL A 536 16.86 9.13 2.41
C VAL A 536 17.34 8.88 0.98
N LYS A 537 18.64 9.03 0.69
CA LYS A 537 19.21 8.74 -0.63
C LYS A 537 19.05 7.28 -1.05
N LEU A 538 19.14 6.33 -0.11
CA LEU A 538 18.88 4.92 -0.39
C LEU A 538 17.42 4.70 -0.85
N ARG A 539 16.45 5.40 -0.25
CA ARG A 539 15.05 5.37 -0.71
C ARG A 539 14.93 5.77 -2.19
N TYR A 540 15.60 6.84 -2.57
CA TYR A 540 15.61 7.32 -3.97
C TYR A 540 16.34 6.38 -4.91
N ALA A 541 17.42 5.76 -4.44
CA ALA A 541 18.10 4.74 -5.20
C ALA A 541 17.19 3.53 -5.45
N LEU A 542 16.43 3.08 -4.47
CA LEU A 542 15.48 1.96 -4.58
C LEU A 542 14.21 2.28 -5.37
N PHE A 543 13.94 3.54 -5.74
CA PHE A 543 12.68 3.93 -6.36
C PHE A 543 12.29 3.11 -7.60
N PRO A 544 13.18 2.78 -8.56
CA PRO A 544 12.81 1.95 -9.71
C PRO A 544 12.27 0.58 -9.31
N TYR A 545 12.83 -0.03 -8.27
CA TYR A 545 12.34 -1.28 -7.70
C TYR A 545 11.00 -1.08 -6.98
N ILE A 546 10.89 -0.03 -6.15
CA ILE A 546 9.68 0.31 -5.39
C ILE A 546 8.49 0.53 -6.34
N TYR A 547 8.69 1.29 -7.41
CA TYR A 547 7.62 1.61 -8.36
C TYR A 547 7.21 0.39 -9.18
N THR A 548 8.17 -0.51 -9.51
CA THR A 548 7.89 -1.82 -10.11
C THR A 548 7.03 -2.69 -9.18
N MET A 549 7.34 -2.73 -7.87
CA MET A 549 6.54 -3.46 -6.89
C MET A 549 5.17 -2.83 -6.65
N ALA A 550 5.05 -1.51 -6.75
CA ALA A 550 3.77 -0.81 -6.69
C ALA A 550 2.87 -1.16 -7.88
N ARG A 551 3.46 -1.30 -9.08
CA ARG A 551 2.74 -1.82 -10.26
C ARG A 551 2.32 -3.28 -10.06
N GLU A 552 3.17 -4.12 -9.53
CA GLU A 552 2.82 -5.51 -9.20
C GLU A 552 1.66 -5.56 -8.20
N THR A 553 1.64 -4.66 -7.21
CA THR A 553 0.52 -4.53 -6.27
C THR A 553 -0.80 -4.22 -6.98
N TYR A 554 -0.81 -3.31 -7.95
CA TYR A 554 -1.99 -3.04 -8.79
C TYR A 554 -2.43 -4.26 -9.61
N ASP A 555 -1.48 -4.98 -10.19
CA ASP A 555 -1.77 -6.12 -11.07
C ASP A 555 -2.27 -7.34 -10.29
N THR A 556 -1.71 -7.61 -9.11
CA THR A 556 -1.91 -8.86 -8.36
C THR A 556 -2.73 -8.73 -7.08
N GLY A 557 -2.85 -7.53 -6.53
CA GLY A 557 -3.41 -7.29 -5.20
C GLY A 557 -2.42 -7.55 -4.05
N ILE A 558 -1.17 -7.96 -4.34
CA ILE A 558 -0.19 -8.30 -3.32
C ILE A 558 0.66 -7.08 -2.98
N GLY A 559 0.61 -6.64 -1.72
CA GLY A 559 1.36 -5.49 -1.24
C GLY A 559 2.88 -5.67 -1.34
N MET A 560 3.63 -4.55 -1.38
CA MET A 560 5.09 -4.61 -1.42
C MET A 560 5.71 -4.97 -0.06
N CYS A 561 5.08 -4.63 1.07
CA CYS A 561 5.47 -5.11 2.39
C CYS A 561 4.69 -6.38 2.69
N ARG A 562 5.38 -7.52 2.74
CA ARG A 562 4.75 -8.85 2.82
C ARG A 562 5.19 -9.58 4.07
N PRO A 563 4.27 -10.08 4.90
CA PRO A 563 4.64 -10.99 5.98
C PRO A 563 5.41 -12.20 5.44
N LEU A 564 6.33 -12.73 6.22
CA LEU A 564 7.18 -13.87 5.81
C LEU A 564 6.36 -15.13 5.44
N TYR A 565 5.20 -15.31 6.07
CA TYR A 565 4.31 -16.44 5.80
C TYR A 565 3.63 -16.40 4.42
N TYR A 566 3.71 -15.29 3.66
CA TYR A 566 3.24 -15.28 2.27
C TYR A 566 4.06 -16.20 1.37
N GLU A 567 5.35 -16.36 1.69
CA GLU A 567 6.28 -17.21 0.93
C GLU A 567 6.57 -18.54 1.65
N TYR A 568 6.49 -18.56 3.00
CA TYR A 568 6.86 -19.70 3.84
C TYR A 568 5.75 -20.06 4.83
N PRO A 569 4.52 -20.36 4.36
CA PRO A 569 3.37 -20.56 5.25
C PRO A 569 3.47 -21.78 6.15
N GLU A 570 4.32 -22.77 5.80
CA GLU A 570 4.50 -24.00 6.58
C GLU A 570 5.63 -23.89 7.63
N ASN A 571 6.33 -22.75 7.70
CA ASN A 571 7.42 -22.55 8.65
C ASN A 571 6.93 -21.76 9.86
N GLU A 572 7.09 -22.28 11.07
CA GLU A 572 6.70 -21.60 12.31
C GLU A 572 7.48 -20.28 12.52
N GLU A 573 8.74 -20.23 12.09
CA GLU A 573 9.57 -19.03 12.15
C GLU A 573 8.96 -17.88 11.36
N ALA A 574 8.27 -18.14 10.25
CA ALA A 574 7.62 -17.11 9.44
C ALA A 574 6.51 -16.37 10.19
N TYR A 575 5.97 -16.95 11.25
CA TYR A 575 4.97 -16.34 12.14
C TYR A 575 5.60 -15.80 13.43
N LYS A 576 6.76 -16.31 13.83
CA LYS A 576 7.47 -15.89 15.04
C LYS A 576 8.23 -14.57 14.83
N TYR A 577 8.85 -14.41 13.67
CA TYR A 577 9.65 -13.23 13.34
C TYR A 577 8.79 -12.12 12.70
N GLU A 578 7.71 -11.72 13.38
CA GLU A 578 6.71 -10.78 12.89
C GLU A 578 7.25 -9.36 12.58
N GLY A 579 8.41 -8.99 13.13
CA GLY A 579 9.11 -7.74 12.84
C GLY A 579 9.97 -7.78 11.57
N GLU A 580 10.05 -8.93 10.90
CA GLU A 580 10.72 -9.12 9.62
C GLU A 580 9.70 -9.26 8.50
N TYR A 581 10.03 -8.79 7.30
CA TYR A 581 9.12 -8.87 6.17
C TYR A 581 9.87 -8.84 4.84
N PHE A 582 9.21 -9.29 3.78
CA PHE A 582 9.68 -9.07 2.41
C PHE A 582 9.25 -7.70 1.92
N PHE A 583 10.21 -6.98 1.34
CA PHE A 583 9.97 -5.77 0.58
C PHE A 583 10.04 -6.09 -0.91
N GLY A 584 8.89 -6.29 -1.54
CA GLY A 584 8.78 -6.87 -2.88
C GLY A 584 9.16 -8.35 -2.91
N ASN A 585 9.71 -8.79 -4.04
CA ASN A 585 9.98 -10.21 -4.33
C ASN A 585 11.35 -10.69 -3.83
N ASP A 586 12.32 -9.77 -3.69
CA ASP A 586 13.75 -10.12 -3.64
C ASP A 586 14.52 -9.53 -2.46
N ILE A 587 13.83 -8.76 -1.59
CA ILE A 587 14.47 -8.08 -0.46
C ILE A 587 13.85 -8.57 0.86
N LEU A 588 14.65 -9.20 1.72
CA LEU A 588 14.30 -9.47 3.11
C LEU A 588 14.74 -8.26 3.96
N VAL A 589 13.88 -7.76 4.83
CA VAL A 589 14.14 -6.62 5.71
C VAL A 589 13.91 -7.01 7.16
N ALA A 590 14.88 -6.70 8.02
CA ALA A 590 14.83 -6.96 9.47
C ALA A 590 15.19 -5.67 10.24
N PRO A 591 14.28 -4.68 10.37
CA PRO A 591 14.57 -3.38 10.94
C PRO A 591 15.15 -3.47 12.36
N ILE A 592 16.11 -2.59 12.68
CA ILE A 592 16.57 -2.42 14.05
C ILE A 592 15.56 -1.55 14.79
N THR A 593 14.97 -2.12 15.83
CA THR A 593 13.86 -1.54 16.57
C THR A 593 14.15 -1.43 18.08
N GLU A 594 15.40 -1.62 18.46
CA GLU A 594 15.91 -1.50 19.83
C GLU A 594 17.13 -0.59 19.87
N PRO A 595 17.43 0.04 21.00
CA PRO A 595 18.64 0.83 21.15
C PRO A 595 19.90 -0.02 20.93
N ALA A 596 20.95 0.58 20.38
CA ALA A 596 22.26 -0.05 20.36
C ALA A 596 22.77 -0.30 21.78
N SER A 597 23.64 -1.31 21.92
CA SER A 597 24.38 -1.58 23.16
C SER A 597 25.36 -0.44 23.47
N GLU A 598 25.96 -0.47 24.66
CA GLU A 598 26.92 0.56 25.10
C GLU A 598 28.13 0.74 24.15
N ASP A 599 28.48 -0.29 23.40
CA ASP A 599 29.50 -0.26 22.35
C ASP A 599 29.08 0.42 21.06
N GLY A 600 27.82 0.89 20.97
CA GLY A 600 27.24 1.53 19.79
C GLY A 600 26.83 0.55 18.68
N ILE A 601 26.80 -0.75 18.96
CA ILE A 601 26.44 -1.82 18.03
C ILE A 601 25.05 -2.34 18.35
N SER A 602 24.21 -2.46 17.33
CA SER A 602 22.91 -3.14 17.41
C SER A 602 23.07 -4.61 17.01
N ARG A 603 22.66 -5.50 17.91
CA ARG A 603 22.70 -6.95 17.67
C ARG A 603 21.29 -7.42 17.36
N LYS A 604 21.07 -7.86 16.11
CA LYS A 604 19.76 -8.30 15.62
C LYS A 604 19.76 -9.78 15.33
N GLU A 605 18.89 -10.54 16.01
CA GLU A 605 18.55 -11.90 15.63
C GLU A 605 17.62 -11.87 14.41
N ILE A 606 17.96 -12.64 13.37
CA ILE A 606 17.27 -12.65 12.08
C ILE A 606 17.05 -14.08 11.64
N TRP A 607 15.84 -14.39 11.21
CA TRP A 607 15.54 -15.64 10.54
C TRP A 607 15.72 -15.50 9.03
N PHE A 608 16.60 -16.28 8.47
CA PHE A 608 16.81 -16.40 7.03
C PHE A 608 16.05 -17.62 6.51
N PRO A 609 15.04 -17.45 5.66
CA PRO A 609 14.32 -18.55 5.04
C PRO A 609 15.21 -19.37 4.10
N GLU A 610 14.67 -20.49 3.60
CA GLU A 610 15.34 -21.34 2.62
C GLU A 610 15.85 -20.54 1.41
N GLY A 611 17.10 -20.78 1.03
CA GLY A 611 17.82 -20.07 -0.04
C GLY A 611 19.04 -19.34 0.48
N ASN A 612 19.70 -18.58 -0.38
CA ASN A 612 20.87 -17.78 -0.04
C ASN A 612 20.52 -16.29 -0.05
N TRP A 613 21.05 -15.55 0.90
CA TRP A 613 20.74 -14.14 1.15
C TRP A 613 22.00 -13.32 1.23
N TRP A 614 22.16 -12.37 0.33
CA TRP A 614 23.29 -11.44 0.31
C TRP A 614 23.05 -10.26 1.25
N SER A 615 23.83 -10.16 2.31
CA SER A 615 23.83 -8.99 3.19
C SER A 615 24.46 -7.80 2.50
N VAL A 616 23.66 -6.78 2.19
CA VAL A 616 24.15 -5.57 1.54
C VAL A 616 25.07 -4.77 2.48
N SER A 617 24.82 -4.85 3.79
CA SER A 617 25.58 -4.12 4.80
C SER A 617 26.94 -4.74 5.13
N THR A 618 27.09 -6.07 5.00
CA THR A 618 28.32 -6.79 5.42
C THR A 618 29.07 -7.46 4.26
N GLY A 619 28.45 -7.61 3.07
CA GLY A 619 29.04 -8.34 1.95
C GLY A 619 29.17 -9.85 2.20
N GLU A 620 28.32 -10.42 3.05
CA GLU A 620 28.26 -11.85 3.36
C GLU A 620 27.08 -12.53 2.66
N LEU A 621 27.30 -13.71 2.09
CA LEU A 621 26.23 -14.59 1.63
C LEU A 621 25.83 -15.53 2.75
N ILE A 622 24.58 -15.46 3.19
CA ILE A 622 24.02 -16.24 4.29
C ILE A 622 23.17 -17.36 3.71
N ASN A 623 23.46 -18.59 4.10
CA ASN A 623 22.72 -19.78 3.65
C ASN A 623 21.59 -20.10 4.64
N GLY A 624 20.35 -20.02 4.20
CA GLY A 624 19.16 -20.43 4.94
C GLY A 624 18.70 -21.88 4.61
N PRO A 625 17.76 -22.47 5.42
CA PRO A 625 17.13 -21.83 6.56
C PRO A 625 18.04 -21.79 7.80
N CYS A 626 18.14 -20.65 8.44
CA CYS A 626 18.88 -20.50 9.70
C CYS A 626 18.44 -19.25 10.47
N VAL A 627 18.74 -19.24 11.77
CA VAL A 627 18.67 -18.04 12.60
C VAL A 627 20.09 -17.58 12.89
N LYS A 628 20.37 -16.28 12.70
CA LYS A 628 21.65 -15.67 13.00
C LYS A 628 21.48 -14.36 13.75
N THR A 629 22.32 -14.12 14.74
CA THR A 629 22.52 -12.79 15.32
C THR A 629 23.64 -12.09 14.56
N LEU A 630 23.34 -10.93 13.99
CA LEU A 630 24.30 -10.11 13.25
C LEU A 630 24.50 -8.76 13.94
N ASP A 631 25.69 -8.22 13.82
CA ASP A 631 26.10 -6.93 14.36
C ASP A 631 25.96 -5.84 13.31
N PHE A 632 25.35 -4.71 13.69
CA PHE A 632 25.13 -3.56 12.81
C PHE A 632 25.56 -2.28 13.51
N SER A 633 26.38 -1.49 12.86
CA SER A 633 26.63 -0.11 13.25
C SER A 633 25.45 0.80 12.89
N GLN A 634 25.44 2.04 13.39
CA GLN A 634 24.29 2.94 13.17
C GLN A 634 24.05 3.30 11.69
N ASP A 635 25.06 3.26 10.84
CA ASP A 635 24.96 3.54 9.40
C ASP A 635 24.51 2.33 8.57
N GLN A 636 24.42 1.15 9.18
CA GLN A 636 24.01 -0.08 8.53
C GLN A 636 22.52 -0.36 8.75
N ILE A 637 21.85 -0.82 7.69
CA ILE A 637 20.45 -1.24 7.70
C ILE A 637 20.41 -2.74 7.41
N PRO A 638 19.73 -3.56 8.22
CA PRO A 638 19.56 -4.98 7.94
C PRO A 638 18.59 -5.22 6.79
N TYR A 639 19.10 -5.32 5.57
CA TYR A 639 18.35 -5.80 4.41
C TYR A 639 19.22 -6.68 3.53
N PHE A 640 18.59 -7.66 2.89
CA PHE A 640 19.27 -8.75 2.24
C PHE A 640 18.65 -9.02 0.88
N PHE A 641 19.47 -9.13 -0.16
CA PHE A 641 19.03 -9.51 -1.48
C PHE A 641 19.05 -11.03 -1.63
N LYS A 642 18.00 -11.58 -2.21
CA LYS A 642 17.95 -13.00 -2.54
C LYS A 642 19.00 -13.33 -3.61
N GLU A 643 19.64 -14.50 -3.50
CA GLU A 643 20.56 -14.98 -4.55
C GLU A 643 19.82 -15.13 -5.89
N GLY A 644 20.41 -14.61 -6.96
CA GLY A 644 19.80 -14.53 -8.28
C GLY A 644 18.97 -13.27 -8.54
N ALA A 645 18.66 -12.47 -7.51
CA ALA A 645 17.92 -11.21 -7.69
C ALA A 645 18.63 -10.24 -8.65
N MET A 646 17.83 -9.47 -9.39
CA MET A 646 18.27 -8.36 -10.24
C MET A 646 17.48 -7.10 -9.89
N ILE A 647 18.02 -6.25 -9.04
CA ILE A 647 17.35 -5.09 -8.45
C ILE A 647 17.72 -3.82 -9.24
N PRO A 648 16.75 -3.20 -9.96
CA PRO A 648 16.98 -1.91 -10.61
C PRO A 648 17.01 -0.78 -9.58
N MET A 649 18.00 0.11 -9.68
CA MET A 649 18.18 1.25 -8.81
C MET A 649 18.54 2.51 -9.58
N ASN A 650 18.19 3.67 -9.05
CA ASN A 650 18.70 4.95 -9.52
C ASN A 650 20.15 5.18 -9.10
N LEU A 651 20.82 6.12 -9.77
CA LEU A 651 22.07 6.66 -9.29
C LEU A 651 21.86 7.41 -7.96
N PRO A 652 22.85 7.41 -7.04
CA PRO A 652 22.75 8.12 -5.74
C PRO A 652 22.59 9.63 -5.85
N THR A 653 22.73 10.20 -7.04
CA THR A 653 22.60 11.64 -7.33
C THR A 653 21.16 12.07 -7.68
N VAL A 654 20.22 11.12 -7.81
CA VAL A 654 18.83 11.41 -8.10
C VAL A 654 18.17 12.06 -6.87
N ARG A 655 17.49 13.20 -7.10
CA ARG A 655 16.86 14.00 -6.04
C ARG A 655 15.34 14.13 -6.16
N ASN A 656 14.76 13.63 -7.25
CA ASN A 656 13.34 13.62 -7.51
C ASN A 656 12.98 12.30 -8.19
N VAL A 657 11.96 11.61 -7.69
CA VAL A 657 11.57 10.28 -8.20
C VAL A 657 10.96 10.33 -9.61
N THR A 658 10.48 11.48 -10.04
CA THR A 658 9.90 11.67 -11.38
C THR A 658 10.94 12.14 -12.42
N ALA A 659 12.21 12.30 -12.03
CA ALA A 659 13.28 12.67 -12.95
C ALA A 659 13.51 11.58 -14.01
N PRO A 660 13.77 11.95 -15.28
CA PRO A 660 14.03 10.97 -16.34
C PRO A 660 15.21 10.06 -16.02
N ALA A 661 15.00 8.75 -16.00
CA ALA A 661 16.01 7.74 -15.66
C ALA A 661 16.93 7.44 -16.86
N THR A 662 17.81 8.38 -17.23
CA THR A 662 18.78 8.21 -18.34
C THR A 662 19.95 7.29 -18.00
N SER A 663 20.18 7.01 -16.72
CA SER A 663 21.16 6.06 -16.23
C SER A 663 20.61 5.31 -15.03
N LEU A 664 20.74 3.99 -15.02
CA LEU A 664 20.28 3.14 -13.92
C LEU A 664 21.38 2.15 -13.50
N ILE A 665 21.24 1.61 -12.30
CA ILE A 665 22.05 0.52 -11.75
C ILE A 665 21.20 -0.75 -11.74
N ILE A 666 21.80 -1.89 -12.04
CA ILE A 666 21.24 -3.21 -11.75
C ILE A 666 22.18 -3.88 -10.74
N ASN A 667 21.68 -4.14 -9.53
CA ASN A 667 22.39 -4.98 -8.56
C ASN A 667 21.92 -6.43 -8.75
N ALA A 668 22.82 -7.28 -9.23
CA ALA A 668 22.59 -8.70 -9.46
C ALA A 668 23.38 -9.55 -8.47
N VAL A 669 22.73 -10.48 -7.76
CA VAL A 669 23.42 -11.39 -6.86
C VAL A 669 23.85 -12.64 -7.60
N ALA A 670 25.16 -12.88 -7.71
CA ALA A 670 25.75 -14.02 -8.41
C ALA A 670 25.47 -15.35 -7.71
N GLY A 671 25.55 -16.45 -8.48
CA GLY A 671 25.52 -17.81 -7.94
C GLY A 671 24.31 -18.64 -8.39
N LYS A 672 23.15 -18.02 -8.59
CA LYS A 672 21.90 -18.67 -9.00
C LYS A 672 21.23 -17.95 -10.15
N GLU A 673 20.51 -18.71 -10.98
CA GLU A 673 19.64 -18.13 -12.01
C GLU A 673 18.54 -17.29 -11.39
N GLY A 674 18.15 -16.20 -12.05
CA GLY A 674 17.12 -15.31 -11.56
C GLY A 674 16.56 -14.38 -12.61
N VAL A 675 15.58 -13.57 -12.17
CA VAL A 675 14.89 -12.60 -13.00
C VAL A 675 14.69 -11.31 -12.23
N GLY A 676 14.45 -10.22 -12.95
CA GLY A 676 14.03 -8.95 -12.41
C GLY A 676 13.27 -8.17 -13.48
N SER A 677 12.71 -7.05 -13.11
CA SER A 677 12.01 -6.18 -14.06
C SER A 677 12.08 -4.72 -13.65
N LEU A 678 11.84 -3.85 -14.63
CA LEU A 678 11.66 -2.42 -14.44
C LEU A 678 10.32 -2.04 -15.08
N TYR A 679 9.44 -1.43 -14.32
CA TYR A 679 8.21 -0.80 -14.78
C TYR A 679 8.42 0.71 -14.93
N GLU A 680 7.89 1.30 -16.00
CA GLU A 680 7.98 2.73 -16.27
C GLU A 680 6.67 3.24 -16.90
N ASP A 681 6.23 4.40 -16.44
CA ASP A 681 5.18 5.20 -17.06
C ASP A 681 5.52 6.70 -16.86
N SER A 682 4.60 7.61 -17.19
CA SER A 682 4.83 9.05 -16.97
C SER A 682 4.80 9.49 -15.49
N GLY A 683 4.51 8.57 -14.57
CA GLY A 683 4.45 8.82 -13.12
C GLY A 683 3.12 9.38 -12.60
N ASP A 684 2.29 9.98 -13.44
CA ASP A 684 1.03 10.62 -13.01
C ASP A 684 -0.12 10.52 -14.02
N ASN A 685 0.05 9.74 -15.10
CA ASN A 685 -1.02 9.53 -16.09
C ASN A 685 -2.18 8.71 -15.52
N THR A 686 -3.39 9.04 -15.93
CA THR A 686 -4.61 8.31 -15.49
C THR A 686 -4.79 6.96 -16.16
N ASP A 687 -4.21 6.75 -17.35
CA ASP A 687 -4.29 5.50 -18.12
C ASP A 687 -3.08 4.56 -17.89
N TYR A 688 -2.56 4.54 -16.68
CA TYR A 688 -1.43 3.67 -16.30
C TYR A 688 -1.72 2.16 -16.44
N ALA A 689 -2.98 1.79 -16.60
CA ALA A 689 -3.35 0.41 -16.88
C ALA A 689 -2.90 -0.04 -18.28
N ASN A 690 -2.87 0.88 -19.24
CA ASN A 690 -2.60 0.61 -20.66
C ASN A 690 -1.33 1.32 -21.16
N VAL A 691 -1.03 2.53 -20.65
CA VAL A 691 0.09 3.38 -21.10
C VAL A 691 1.27 3.22 -20.15
N TYR A 692 2.10 2.24 -20.39
CA TYR A 692 3.30 1.92 -19.63
C TYR A 692 4.27 1.06 -20.45
N ALA A 693 5.50 0.96 -19.99
CA ALA A 693 6.51 0.06 -20.53
C ALA A 693 7.19 -0.79 -19.45
N THR A 694 7.70 -1.94 -19.84
CA THR A 694 8.47 -2.83 -18.99
C THR A 694 9.78 -3.25 -19.64
N THR A 695 10.80 -3.47 -18.82
CA THR A 695 12.09 -4.05 -19.24
C THR A 695 12.38 -5.25 -18.35
N ALA A 696 12.47 -6.43 -18.94
CA ALA A 696 12.79 -7.65 -18.20
C ALA A 696 14.31 -7.82 -18.07
N PHE A 697 14.73 -8.38 -16.94
CA PHE A 697 16.10 -8.77 -16.66
C PHE A 697 16.18 -10.27 -16.43
N THR A 698 17.24 -10.92 -16.94
CA THR A 698 17.49 -12.34 -16.67
C THR A 698 18.95 -12.57 -16.29
N HIS A 699 19.17 -13.45 -15.33
CA HIS A 699 20.45 -13.96 -14.92
C HIS A 699 20.49 -15.47 -15.12
N GLY A 700 21.38 -15.96 -15.95
CA GLY A 700 21.60 -17.39 -16.21
C GLY A 700 23.00 -17.84 -15.82
N VAL A 701 23.09 -19.04 -15.25
CA VAL A 701 24.36 -19.64 -14.79
C VAL A 701 24.67 -20.90 -15.56
N LYS A 702 25.83 -20.97 -16.20
CA LYS A 702 26.31 -22.17 -16.90
C LYS A 702 27.78 -22.47 -16.57
N GLY A 703 27.99 -23.37 -15.64
CA GLY A 703 29.32 -23.70 -15.14
C GLY A 703 30.01 -22.49 -14.49
N LYS A 704 31.13 -22.02 -15.07
CA LYS A 704 31.84 -20.82 -14.61
C LYS A 704 31.49 -19.57 -15.41
N THR A 705 30.39 -19.57 -16.11
CA THR A 705 29.94 -18.43 -16.91
C THR A 705 28.55 -18.00 -16.45
N GLU A 706 28.43 -16.74 -16.13
CA GLU A 706 27.17 -16.09 -15.85
C GLU A 706 26.81 -15.15 -16.98
N THR A 707 25.52 -15.13 -17.33
CA THR A 707 24.98 -14.29 -18.40
C THR A 707 23.85 -13.43 -17.83
N TYR A 708 24.01 -12.12 -17.94
CA TYR A 708 23.03 -11.12 -17.54
C TYR A 708 22.44 -10.50 -18.80
N THR A 709 21.12 -10.50 -18.92
CA THR A 709 20.43 -9.95 -20.07
C THR A 709 19.49 -8.83 -19.65
N ILE A 710 19.56 -7.71 -20.35
CA ILE A 710 18.57 -6.65 -20.31
C ILE A 710 17.77 -6.80 -21.61
N ALA A 711 16.51 -7.19 -21.50
CA ALA A 711 15.64 -7.38 -22.66
C ALA A 711 15.29 -6.03 -23.32
N PRO A 712 14.85 -6.05 -24.58
CA PRO A 712 14.21 -4.88 -25.18
C PRO A 712 13.04 -4.41 -24.32
N ARG A 713 12.86 -3.09 -24.22
CA ARG A 713 11.68 -2.51 -23.59
C ARG A 713 10.43 -2.88 -24.38
N GLU A 714 9.39 -3.30 -23.70
CA GLU A 714 8.09 -3.67 -24.25
C GLU A 714 6.99 -2.74 -23.72
N GLY A 715 5.93 -2.51 -24.51
CA GLY A 715 4.79 -1.67 -24.15
C GLY A 715 4.86 -0.26 -24.73
N ASP A 716 4.04 0.66 -24.19
CA ASP A 716 4.00 2.05 -24.63
C ASP A 716 5.11 2.85 -23.94
N SER A 717 6.06 3.34 -24.73
CA SER A 717 7.20 4.13 -24.27
C SER A 717 7.05 5.63 -24.51
N SER A 718 5.85 6.11 -24.83
CA SER A 718 5.56 7.53 -25.09
C SER A 718 5.94 8.38 -23.87
N GLY A 719 6.80 9.35 -24.10
CA GLY A 719 7.29 10.24 -23.03
C GLY A 719 8.39 9.66 -22.14
N LEU A 720 8.81 8.41 -22.35
CA LEU A 720 9.93 7.80 -21.64
C LEU A 720 11.27 8.05 -22.39
N VAL A 721 12.39 7.90 -21.65
CA VAL A 721 13.73 8.01 -22.27
C VAL A 721 13.93 6.92 -23.33
N GLU A 722 14.40 7.30 -24.52
CA GLU A 722 14.65 6.35 -25.63
C GLU A 722 15.97 5.62 -25.46
N ARG A 723 16.95 6.26 -24.84
CA ARG A 723 18.31 5.73 -24.67
C ARG A 723 18.71 5.79 -23.20
N ARG A 724 19.46 4.76 -22.76
CA ARG A 724 19.86 4.62 -21.37
C ARG A 724 21.23 3.97 -21.25
N SER A 725 22.03 4.43 -20.27
CA SER A 725 23.20 3.72 -19.80
C SER A 725 22.88 2.90 -18.55
N TRP A 726 23.66 1.85 -18.31
CA TRP A 726 23.49 0.99 -17.13
C TRP A 726 24.84 0.76 -16.43
N ALA A 727 24.79 0.63 -15.11
CA ALA A 727 25.87 0.02 -14.33
C ALA A 727 25.36 -1.35 -13.82
N LEU A 728 25.97 -2.44 -14.28
CA LEU A 728 25.69 -3.75 -13.72
C LEU A 728 26.67 -4.02 -12.58
N ASN A 729 26.18 -4.07 -11.36
CA ASN A 729 26.91 -4.51 -10.18
C ASN A 729 26.60 -5.98 -9.92
N VAL A 730 27.59 -6.84 -10.10
CA VAL A 730 27.46 -8.25 -9.74
C VAL A 730 28.00 -8.42 -8.32
N LEU A 731 27.10 -8.66 -7.39
CA LEU A 731 27.37 -8.87 -5.96
C LEU A 731 27.71 -10.35 -5.71
N ASN A 732 28.48 -10.65 -4.68
CA ASN A 732 29.01 -11.98 -4.40
C ASN A 732 29.88 -12.54 -5.56
N ALA A 733 30.46 -11.66 -6.37
CA ALA A 733 31.27 -12.07 -7.51
C ALA A 733 32.67 -12.54 -7.11
N ALA A 734 33.22 -13.51 -7.82
CA ALA A 734 34.64 -13.75 -7.85
C ALA A 734 35.31 -12.82 -8.89
N LYS A 735 36.64 -12.69 -8.84
CA LYS A 735 37.38 -11.92 -9.84
C LYS A 735 37.22 -12.57 -11.24
N PRO A 736 36.68 -11.86 -12.24
CA PRO A 736 36.43 -12.45 -13.54
C PRO A 736 37.72 -12.66 -14.34
N LYS A 737 37.77 -13.71 -15.15
CA LYS A 737 38.79 -13.94 -16.16
C LYS A 737 38.50 -13.14 -17.44
N SER A 738 37.24 -12.96 -17.77
CA SER A 738 36.82 -12.16 -18.92
C SER A 738 35.40 -11.67 -18.78
N VAL A 739 35.15 -10.47 -19.31
CA VAL A 739 33.83 -9.84 -19.41
C VAL A 739 33.57 -9.51 -20.88
N LYS A 740 32.34 -9.77 -21.35
CA LYS A 740 31.88 -9.43 -22.70
C LYS A 740 30.55 -8.70 -22.64
N ILE A 741 30.37 -7.70 -23.49
CA ILE A 741 29.07 -7.07 -23.77
C ILE A 741 28.73 -7.33 -25.23
N ASN A 742 27.56 -7.93 -25.51
CA ASN A 742 27.06 -8.28 -26.86
C ASN A 742 28.13 -9.02 -27.68
N GLY A 743 28.82 -9.99 -27.06
CA GLY A 743 29.89 -10.79 -27.68
C GLY A 743 31.26 -10.10 -27.75
N LYS A 744 31.36 -8.78 -27.58
CA LYS A 744 32.63 -8.02 -27.60
C LYS A 744 33.33 -8.09 -26.24
N SER A 745 34.59 -8.49 -26.21
CA SER A 745 35.39 -8.54 -24.99
C SER A 745 35.75 -7.14 -24.50
N LEU A 746 35.61 -6.92 -23.22
CA LEU A 746 36.05 -5.72 -22.52
C LEU A 746 37.51 -5.85 -22.07
N LYS A 747 38.25 -4.76 -22.08
CA LYS A 747 39.58 -4.66 -21.44
C LYS A 747 39.40 -4.61 -19.92
N SER A 748 40.44 -5.02 -19.18
CA SER A 748 40.41 -4.99 -17.71
C SER A 748 40.23 -3.58 -17.10
N SER A 749 40.43 -2.53 -17.90
CA SER A 749 40.21 -1.13 -17.51
C SER A 749 38.74 -0.69 -17.71
N GLU A 750 37.91 -1.51 -18.35
CA GLU A 750 36.49 -1.17 -18.68
C GLU A 750 35.50 -1.79 -17.66
N TRP A 751 35.99 -2.51 -16.67
CA TRP A 751 35.24 -3.01 -15.54
C TRP A 751 36.06 -2.91 -14.27
N LYS A 752 35.42 -2.84 -13.09
CA LYS A 752 36.09 -2.76 -11.80
C LYS A 752 35.69 -3.96 -10.94
N TYR A 753 36.63 -4.60 -10.30
CA TYR A 753 36.39 -5.64 -9.30
C TYR A 753 36.89 -5.16 -7.93
N ASP A 754 35.99 -5.11 -6.98
CA ASP A 754 36.29 -4.85 -5.57
C ASP A 754 36.34 -6.21 -4.84
N ALA A 755 37.53 -6.57 -4.37
CA ALA A 755 37.77 -7.86 -3.72
C ALA A 755 37.24 -7.89 -2.28
N ASP A 756 37.22 -6.75 -1.60
CA ASP A 756 36.77 -6.64 -0.21
C ASP A 756 35.25 -6.77 -0.14
N ASN A 757 34.56 -6.12 -1.05
CA ASN A 757 33.10 -6.16 -1.14
C ASN A 757 32.57 -7.23 -2.13
N LYS A 758 33.45 -8.05 -2.72
CA LYS A 758 33.12 -9.10 -3.71
C LYS A 758 32.19 -8.58 -4.81
N THR A 759 32.42 -7.36 -5.29
CA THR A 759 31.54 -6.69 -6.26
C THR A 759 32.27 -6.43 -7.57
N LEU A 760 31.66 -6.87 -8.67
CA LEU A 760 32.12 -6.58 -10.02
C LEU A 760 31.19 -5.52 -10.66
N THR A 761 31.71 -4.33 -10.94
CA THR A 761 30.99 -3.27 -11.63
C THR A 761 31.36 -3.24 -13.12
N ILE A 762 30.35 -3.29 -13.98
CA ILE A 762 30.46 -3.26 -15.44
C ILE A 762 29.64 -2.09 -15.95
N ASN A 763 30.28 -1.10 -16.57
CA ASN A 763 29.59 0.03 -17.17
C ASN A 763 29.13 -0.36 -18.60
N ILE A 764 27.84 -0.33 -18.82
CA ILE A 764 27.20 -0.55 -20.12
C ILE A 764 26.95 0.84 -20.72
N PRO A 765 27.57 1.17 -21.86
CA PRO A 765 27.39 2.46 -22.52
C PRO A 765 25.91 2.70 -22.88
N GLU A 766 25.58 3.96 -23.10
CA GLU A 766 24.25 4.34 -23.55
C GLU A 766 23.82 3.57 -24.80
N THR A 767 22.72 2.86 -24.69
CA THR A 767 22.10 2.04 -25.75
C THR A 767 20.63 2.44 -25.92
N ASP A 768 20.07 2.12 -27.09
CA ASP A 768 18.64 2.23 -27.32
C ASP A 768 17.90 1.22 -26.45
N CYS A 769 16.83 1.65 -25.78
CA CYS A 769 16.05 0.80 -24.88
C CYS A 769 15.26 -0.31 -25.59
N SER A 770 15.11 -0.22 -26.91
CA SER A 770 14.50 -1.26 -27.75
C SER A 770 15.48 -2.38 -28.15
N VAL A 771 16.75 -2.30 -27.75
CA VAL A 771 17.80 -3.25 -28.13
C VAL A 771 18.23 -4.07 -26.91
N MET A 772 18.26 -5.40 -27.10
CA MET A 772 18.76 -6.32 -26.07
C MET A 772 20.24 -6.06 -25.76
N THR A 773 20.59 -6.08 -24.49
CA THR A 773 21.99 -6.08 -24.03
C THR A 773 22.29 -7.36 -23.26
N GLU A 774 23.34 -8.06 -23.69
CA GLU A 774 23.85 -9.27 -23.04
C GLU A 774 25.24 -9.02 -22.43
N VAL A 775 25.40 -9.33 -21.16
CA VAL A 775 26.70 -9.28 -20.46
C VAL A 775 27.09 -10.70 -20.03
N LYS A 776 28.24 -11.19 -20.49
CA LYS A 776 28.80 -12.48 -20.09
C LYS A 776 30.04 -12.29 -19.22
N VAL A 777 29.99 -12.89 -18.05
CA VAL A 777 31.10 -12.92 -17.09
C VAL A 777 31.61 -14.35 -16.97
N LYS A 778 32.91 -14.56 -17.17
CA LYS A 778 33.55 -15.87 -17.00
C LYS A 778 34.50 -15.82 -15.82
N TYR A 779 34.33 -16.72 -14.89
CA TYR A 779 35.15 -16.90 -13.69
C TYR A 779 36.21 -17.99 -13.80
#